data_23d842bcd235754e8dc21f30e62590d5
#
_entry.id   23d842bcd235754e8dc21f30e62590d5
#
_cell.length_a   1.000
_cell.length_b   1.000
_cell.length_c   1.000
_cell.angle_alpha   90.00
_cell.angle_beta   90.00
_cell.angle_gamma   90.00
#
_symmetry.space_group_name_H-M   'P 1'
#
loop_
_entity.id
_entity.type
_entity.pdbx_description
1 polymer ?
#
loop_
_entity_poly.entity_id
_entity_poly.type
_entity_poly.pdbx_seq_one_letter_code
_entity_poly.pdbx_strand_id
1 'polypeptide(L)'
;AESTLLHSVGDKANLQQVGKSGLIELLFDESTYSVCVADLSHDDSEKLWSALPTQENSGAATATLEIVSGDTLYKLNTQDNSVSFQNAQCSFADDALSVTYILAPDSGTAHKEKYDKDDIAFKLVVNYQIKDGSVYVSAKYENLVADSDAKLTKLSLLNFFGAYSEPQQGDYIFVPDGSGAIIRFNNGRVSQRAYYANLYGWDWASIRTQVTNETRINFPVFGVSGDSGSFICILEDGASWAGIGADIAGRLTSYNTVNATYTIVHGDAYDVSERTNNAVYMFETAHPTGFIRQRYRFLPESGYMDMAASYRDYLTCKYPDFAAQTVDAEAPLSIELIGAIDKVQQVAGVPTSVPIAMTTYAEAKDLLRELVTRNLAQNMSIRYAGWMNGGMNQQLLSSVRLIRQLGTQEELFSFAQNAAIAGVPLYLDGLTVFARDSGLLEGFISFRDAARFTTREEAEIPEYSPIWYGANDDRDTYYLVKPAIAMRSVNTLVDAAASYGAGVSFRDIGYMLSADYDSKNHTTREAVLHQQAEKLAELKASGRDVMIRQGNDYAAVQATLITDMDFDGGQYSIIDEYIPFYPLALHSRVSYTGASLNLADDAEEVLLRSAEVGAGLQYTLTAQSARVLQDSTYSEFYGADASLVLDDITAQVAQYRQTLSGIFNQEMTGHERVGNVTITTYANGTRVYVNFGYTDAAVDGITVPARSYAAQQEVSK
;
A
#
# COMPACT_ATOMS: atom_id res chain seq x y z
N ALA A 1 -14.96 -28.00 24.47
CA ALA A 1 -14.80 -28.30 23.05
C ALA A 1 -13.34 -28.13 22.75
N GLU A 2 -12.64 -29.23 22.46
CA GLU A 2 -11.24 -29.16 22.00
C GLU A 2 -11.22 -28.31 20.74
N SER A 3 -10.49 -27.21 20.77
CA SER A 3 -10.28 -26.39 19.60
C SER A 3 -9.53 -27.23 18.57
N THR A 4 -10.16 -27.54 17.49
CA THR A 4 -9.56 -28.25 16.36
C THR A 4 -8.62 -27.30 15.62
N LEU A 5 -7.55 -26.91 16.28
CA LEU A 5 -6.39 -26.41 15.59
C LEU A 5 -5.84 -27.53 14.74
N LEU A 6 -5.51 -27.21 13.52
CA LEU A 6 -4.94 -28.08 12.54
C LEU A 6 -3.65 -28.72 13.07
N HIS A 7 -3.75 -29.96 13.49
CA HIS A 7 -2.63 -30.71 14.01
C HIS A 7 -2.16 -31.70 12.96
N SER A 8 -1.23 -31.28 12.14
CA SER A 8 -0.30 -32.24 11.53
C SER A 8 0.77 -32.64 12.54
N VAL A 9 0.88 -31.88 13.61
CA VAL A 9 1.87 -32.09 14.65
C VAL A 9 1.30 -33.13 15.59
N GLY A 10 1.96 -34.25 15.70
CA GLY A 10 1.71 -35.22 16.76
C GLY A 10 1.82 -34.56 18.14
N ASP A 11 1.68 -35.32 19.16
CA ASP A 11 1.78 -34.88 20.54
C ASP A 11 2.96 -33.89 20.72
N LYS A 12 2.75 -32.69 21.28
CA LYS A 12 3.78 -31.68 21.58
C LYS A 12 5.03 -32.29 22.22
N ALA A 13 4.86 -33.40 22.95
CA ALA A 13 5.96 -34.16 23.57
C ALA A 13 7.01 -34.63 22.56
N ASN A 14 6.69 -34.71 21.27
CA ASN A 14 7.56 -35.15 20.18
C ASN A 14 8.26 -33.96 19.47
N LEU A 15 7.99 -32.73 19.88
CA LEU A 15 8.55 -31.54 19.27
C LEU A 15 9.77 -31.06 20.06
N GLN A 16 10.78 -30.63 19.36
CA GLN A 16 11.98 -30.04 19.95
C GLN A 16 11.76 -28.54 20.16
N GLN A 17 11.94 -28.07 21.39
CA GLN A 17 11.92 -26.63 21.67
C GLN A 17 13.15 -25.96 21.04
N VAL A 18 12.94 -24.95 20.19
CA VAL A 18 13.99 -24.10 19.63
C VAL A 18 14.30 -22.96 20.56
N GLY A 19 13.26 -22.31 21.09
CA GLY A 19 13.40 -21.18 22.01
C GLY A 19 12.05 -20.77 22.62
N LYS A 20 12.12 -19.83 23.58
CA LYS A 20 10.95 -19.29 24.25
C LYS A 20 11.12 -17.79 24.51
N SER A 21 10.08 -17.00 24.26
CA SER A 21 10.04 -15.58 24.59
C SER A 21 8.69 -15.21 25.20
N GLY A 22 8.68 -14.94 26.49
CA GLY A 22 7.46 -14.70 27.24
C GLY A 22 6.57 -15.95 27.27
N LEU A 23 5.33 -15.82 26.79
CA LEU A 23 4.35 -16.91 26.70
C LEU A 23 4.35 -17.62 25.34
N ILE A 24 5.29 -17.32 24.44
CA ILE A 24 5.40 -17.92 23.13
C ILE A 24 6.60 -18.86 23.08
N GLU A 25 6.40 -20.08 22.57
CA GLU A 25 7.43 -21.08 22.36
C GLU A 25 7.53 -21.43 20.87
N LEU A 26 8.76 -21.44 20.34
CA LEU A 26 9.03 -21.93 19.00
C LEU A 26 9.48 -23.40 19.09
N LEU A 27 8.76 -24.26 18.40
CA LEU A 27 8.92 -25.70 18.40
C LEU A 27 9.28 -26.19 17.00
N PHE A 28 10.09 -27.24 16.91
CA PHE A 28 10.52 -27.87 15.67
C PHE A 28 10.08 -29.33 15.61
N ASP A 29 9.52 -29.72 14.49
CA ASP A 29 9.17 -31.10 14.17
C ASP A 29 10.24 -31.71 13.25
N GLU A 30 11.09 -32.57 13.81
CA GLU A 30 12.16 -33.22 13.06
C GLU A 30 11.63 -34.20 12.01
N SER A 31 10.41 -34.71 12.15
CA SER A 31 9.81 -35.66 11.20
C SER A 31 9.36 -35.01 9.90
N THR A 32 8.97 -33.73 9.96
CA THR A 32 8.45 -32.95 8.82
C THR A 32 9.37 -31.78 8.44
N TYR A 33 10.43 -31.52 9.22
CA TYR A 33 11.31 -30.36 9.10
C TYR A 33 10.54 -29.04 9.11
N SER A 34 9.45 -28.97 9.84
CA SER A 34 8.60 -27.79 9.97
C SER A 34 8.61 -27.21 11.37
N VAL A 35 8.03 -26.05 11.54
CA VAL A 35 7.90 -25.39 12.84
C VAL A 35 6.44 -25.28 13.28
N CYS A 36 6.28 -25.24 14.59
CA CYS A 36 5.05 -24.95 15.27
C CYS A 36 5.31 -23.88 16.32
N VAL A 37 4.33 -23.05 16.58
CA VAL A 37 4.39 -22.05 17.64
C VAL A 37 3.34 -22.37 18.70
N ALA A 38 3.78 -22.53 19.93
CA ALA A 38 2.89 -22.70 21.08
C ALA A 38 2.65 -21.34 21.74
N ASP A 39 1.39 -20.97 21.81
CA ASP A 39 0.92 -19.78 22.52
C ASP A 39 0.31 -20.20 23.85
N LEU A 40 0.95 -19.80 24.93
CA LEU A 40 0.58 -20.10 26.33
C LEU A 40 -0.16 -18.94 26.99
N SER A 41 -0.60 -17.95 26.24
CA SER A 41 -1.28 -16.76 26.78
C SER A 41 -2.75 -17.00 27.18
N HIS A 42 -3.29 -18.18 26.84
CA HIS A 42 -4.68 -18.55 27.15
C HIS A 42 -4.78 -19.35 28.41
N ASP A 43 -5.64 -18.91 29.34
CA ASP A 43 -5.74 -19.44 30.72
C ASP A 43 -6.11 -20.94 30.80
N ASP A 44 -6.83 -21.50 29.83
CA ASP A 44 -7.37 -22.86 29.91
C ASP A 44 -6.84 -23.83 28.83
N SER A 45 -6.07 -23.36 27.84
CA SER A 45 -5.55 -24.22 26.78
C SER A 45 -4.35 -23.65 26.05
N GLU A 46 -3.34 -24.45 25.85
CA GLU A 46 -2.23 -24.14 24.96
C GLU A 46 -2.70 -24.16 23.51
N LYS A 47 -2.40 -23.09 22.76
CA LYS A 47 -2.68 -23.02 21.34
C LYS A 47 -1.44 -23.33 20.54
N LEU A 48 -1.55 -24.26 19.59
CA LEU A 48 -0.50 -24.57 18.65
C LEU A 48 -0.82 -24.00 17.27
N TRP A 49 0.07 -23.16 16.73
CA TRP A 49 0.01 -22.66 15.38
C TRP A 49 0.97 -23.44 14.50
N SER A 50 0.45 -24.17 13.50
CA SER A 50 1.26 -25.00 12.62
C SER A 50 1.20 -24.52 11.16
N ALA A 51 2.29 -24.73 10.42
CA ALA A 51 2.34 -24.51 8.99
C ALA A 51 1.72 -25.68 8.18
N LEU A 52 1.60 -26.86 8.78
CA LEU A 52 1.20 -28.08 8.08
C LEU A 52 -0.15 -28.60 8.60
N PRO A 53 -1.23 -28.51 7.81
CA PRO A 53 -2.49 -29.12 8.18
C PRO A 53 -2.43 -30.67 8.14
N THR A 54 -3.29 -31.33 8.91
CA THR A 54 -3.30 -32.80 9.06
C THR A 54 -3.79 -33.57 7.85
N GLN A 55 -4.46 -32.94 6.90
CA GLN A 55 -5.01 -33.62 5.74
C GLN A 55 -3.96 -33.89 4.67
N GLU A 56 -3.93 -35.09 4.14
CA GLU A 56 -3.11 -35.43 2.98
C GLU A 56 -3.47 -34.55 1.77
N ASN A 57 -2.47 -34.15 0.99
CA ASN A 57 -2.60 -33.32 -0.22
C ASN A 57 -3.20 -31.93 -0.03
N SER A 58 -3.01 -31.31 1.11
CA SER A 58 -3.46 -29.93 1.33
C SER A 58 -2.68 -28.87 0.55
N GLY A 59 -1.47 -29.22 0.07
CA GLY A 59 -0.51 -28.26 -0.52
C GLY A 59 0.21 -27.40 0.52
N ALA A 60 0.06 -27.71 1.80
CA ALA A 60 0.76 -27.03 2.88
C ALA A 60 2.25 -27.35 2.84
N ALA A 61 3.07 -26.32 3.01
CA ALA A 61 4.52 -26.47 3.00
C ALA A 61 5.21 -25.35 3.81
N THR A 62 6.41 -25.65 4.30
CA THR A 62 7.29 -24.64 4.88
C THR A 62 7.65 -23.57 3.86
N ALA A 63 7.88 -23.98 2.60
CA ALA A 63 8.07 -23.08 1.49
C ALA A 63 7.56 -23.68 0.19
N THR A 64 7.06 -22.81 -0.70
CA THR A 64 6.70 -23.16 -2.08
C THR A 64 7.49 -22.28 -3.05
N LEU A 65 7.95 -22.87 -4.16
CA LEU A 65 8.75 -22.22 -5.19
C LEU A 65 8.08 -22.36 -6.55
N GLU A 66 8.03 -21.30 -7.32
CA GLU A 66 7.76 -21.34 -8.75
C GLU A 66 9.08 -21.10 -9.50
N ILE A 67 9.42 -22.03 -10.40
CA ILE A 67 10.67 -21.99 -11.16
C ILE A 67 10.33 -22.09 -12.64
N VAL A 68 10.90 -21.21 -13.43
CA VAL A 68 10.78 -21.24 -14.90
C VAL A 68 12.11 -21.66 -15.49
N SER A 69 12.11 -22.67 -16.36
CA SER A 69 13.26 -23.11 -17.14
C SER A 69 12.84 -23.36 -18.58
N GLY A 70 13.38 -22.60 -19.51
CA GLY A 70 12.85 -22.53 -20.87
C GLY A 70 11.38 -22.10 -20.85
N ASP A 71 10.52 -22.90 -21.48
CA ASP A 71 9.06 -22.67 -21.53
C ASP A 71 8.29 -23.45 -20.44
N THR A 72 8.98 -24.07 -19.49
CA THR A 72 8.37 -24.94 -18.48
C THR A 72 8.32 -24.26 -17.12
N LEU A 73 7.12 -24.24 -16.53
CA LEU A 73 6.89 -23.82 -15.16
C LEU A 73 6.89 -25.03 -14.22
N TYR A 74 7.78 -25.04 -13.25
CA TYR A 74 7.83 -26.03 -12.18
C TYR A 74 7.32 -25.40 -10.88
N LYS A 75 6.45 -26.16 -10.18
CA LYS A 75 5.99 -25.80 -8.84
C LYS A 75 6.54 -26.83 -7.87
N LEU A 76 7.40 -26.38 -6.98
CA LEU A 76 8.05 -27.20 -5.96
C LEU A 76 7.60 -26.76 -4.58
N ASN A 77 7.59 -27.68 -3.65
CA ASN A 77 7.39 -27.37 -2.25
C ASN A 77 8.24 -28.26 -1.34
N THR A 78 8.46 -27.83 -0.11
CA THR A 78 9.32 -28.53 0.84
C THR A 78 8.77 -29.88 1.33
N GLN A 79 7.49 -30.16 1.17
CA GLN A 79 6.84 -31.37 1.66
C GLN A 79 6.64 -32.45 0.59
N ASP A 80 6.31 -32.07 -0.65
CA ASP A 80 6.01 -33.03 -1.72
C ASP A 80 7.27 -33.58 -2.40
N ASN A 81 8.35 -32.81 -2.39
CA ASN A 81 9.61 -33.25 -2.97
C ASN A 81 10.41 -34.00 -1.92
N SER A 82 10.36 -35.32 -1.98
CA SER A 82 11.07 -36.24 -1.06
C SER A 82 12.56 -35.94 -0.87
N VAL A 83 13.15 -35.18 -1.78
CA VAL A 83 14.52 -34.67 -1.72
C VAL A 83 14.73 -33.73 -0.56
N SER A 84 13.74 -32.88 -0.24
CA SER A 84 13.83 -31.91 0.83
C SER A 84 14.14 -32.56 2.17
N PHE A 85 13.44 -33.62 2.50
CA PHE A 85 13.61 -34.31 3.79
C PHE A 85 14.91 -35.07 3.89
N GLN A 86 15.40 -35.68 2.82
CA GLN A 86 16.63 -36.45 2.83
C GLN A 86 17.86 -35.58 2.89
N ASN A 87 17.80 -34.35 2.40
CA ASN A 87 18.91 -33.41 2.34
C ASN A 87 18.73 -32.22 3.27
N ALA A 88 17.65 -32.15 4.06
CA ALA A 88 17.48 -31.09 5.04
C ALA A 88 18.58 -31.19 6.11
N GLN A 89 19.21 -30.06 6.38
CA GLN A 89 20.19 -29.90 7.45
C GLN A 89 19.66 -28.87 8.43
N CYS A 90 19.72 -29.19 9.71
CA CYS A 90 19.30 -28.29 10.78
C CYS A 90 20.49 -27.82 11.58
N SER A 91 20.52 -26.54 11.89
CA SER A 91 21.43 -25.96 12.87
C SER A 91 20.67 -25.16 13.89
N PHE A 92 20.97 -25.39 15.14
CA PHE A 92 20.35 -24.72 16.28
C PHE A 92 21.33 -23.71 16.87
N ALA A 93 20.83 -22.56 17.26
CA ALA A 93 21.50 -21.58 18.07
C ALA A 93 20.55 -21.16 19.20
N ASP A 94 21.01 -20.35 20.14
CA ASP A 94 20.15 -19.82 21.20
C ASP A 94 18.95 -19.07 20.57
N ASP A 95 17.73 -19.58 20.82
CA ASP A 95 16.46 -19.05 20.31
C ASP A 95 16.35 -18.96 18.77
N ALA A 96 17.16 -19.73 18.03
CA ALA A 96 17.14 -19.71 16.56
C ALA A 96 17.37 -21.11 15.96
N LEU A 97 16.79 -21.32 14.78
CA LEU A 97 16.89 -22.54 13.98
C LEU A 97 17.10 -22.16 12.52
N SER A 98 18.02 -22.84 11.84
CA SER A 98 18.17 -22.78 10.39
C SER A 98 17.91 -24.16 9.80
N VAL A 99 17.00 -24.25 8.81
CA VAL A 99 16.72 -25.46 8.07
C VAL A 99 17.10 -25.26 6.61
N THR A 100 17.96 -26.14 6.10
CA THR A 100 18.40 -26.12 4.72
C THR A 100 17.71 -27.23 3.94
N TYR A 101 17.03 -26.84 2.87
CA TYR A 101 16.37 -27.76 1.92
C TYR A 101 17.10 -27.73 0.57
N ILE A 102 17.16 -28.87 -0.09
CA ILE A 102 17.53 -28.96 -1.49
C ILE A 102 16.32 -29.42 -2.28
N LEU A 103 15.87 -28.57 -3.18
CA LEU A 103 14.61 -28.74 -3.94
C LEU A 103 14.94 -28.97 -5.41
N ALA A 104 14.38 -30.05 -5.98
CA ALA A 104 14.50 -30.38 -7.39
C ALA A 104 13.18 -30.96 -7.92
N PRO A 105 12.84 -30.79 -9.22
CA PRO A 105 11.61 -31.34 -9.80
C PRO A 105 11.55 -32.87 -9.73
N ASP A 106 12.69 -33.53 -9.87
CA ASP A 106 12.83 -35.00 -9.79
C ASP A 106 13.63 -35.37 -8.56
N SER A 107 12.99 -36.13 -7.66
CA SER A 107 13.62 -36.64 -6.45
C SER A 107 14.84 -37.54 -6.69
N GLY A 108 14.98 -38.11 -7.89
CA GLY A 108 16.15 -38.89 -8.30
C GLY A 108 17.39 -38.06 -8.56
N THR A 109 17.25 -36.75 -8.87
CA THR A 109 18.38 -35.92 -9.27
C THR A 109 19.14 -35.30 -8.09
N ALA A 110 18.47 -35.05 -6.98
CA ALA A 110 19.10 -34.41 -5.82
C ALA A 110 20.03 -35.30 -5.00
N HIS A 111 20.04 -36.59 -5.25
CA HIS A 111 20.98 -37.56 -4.64
C HIS A 111 22.33 -37.62 -5.37
N LYS A 112 22.49 -36.87 -6.46
CA LYS A 112 23.77 -36.84 -7.16
C LYS A 112 24.77 -36.04 -6.36
N GLU A 113 25.99 -36.55 -6.21
CA GLU A 113 27.13 -35.82 -5.65
C GLU A 113 27.54 -34.61 -6.50
N LYS A 114 27.13 -34.61 -7.79
CA LYS A 114 27.29 -33.52 -8.75
C LYS A 114 26.00 -33.29 -9.49
N TYR A 115 25.58 -32.03 -9.59
CA TYR A 115 24.52 -31.60 -10.47
C TYR A 115 25.10 -31.38 -11.88
N ASP A 116 24.42 -31.93 -12.89
CA ASP A 116 24.74 -31.62 -14.27
C ASP A 116 24.17 -30.23 -14.61
N LYS A 117 24.75 -29.58 -15.64
CA LYS A 117 24.32 -28.22 -16.03
C LYS A 117 22.85 -28.10 -16.46
N ASP A 118 22.24 -29.22 -16.79
CA ASP A 118 20.84 -29.32 -17.24
C ASP A 118 19.88 -29.67 -16.08
N ASP A 119 20.41 -29.99 -14.88
CA ASP A 119 19.59 -30.26 -13.70
C ASP A 119 19.03 -28.95 -13.13
N ILE A 120 17.83 -28.99 -12.57
CA ILE A 120 17.22 -27.88 -11.83
C ILE A 120 17.32 -28.22 -10.35
N ALA A 121 18.08 -27.46 -9.59
CA ALA A 121 18.18 -27.64 -8.16
C ALA A 121 18.43 -26.32 -7.45
N PHE A 122 17.69 -26.07 -6.38
CA PHE A 122 17.84 -24.90 -5.53
C PHE A 122 18.07 -25.31 -4.08
N LYS A 123 19.02 -24.64 -3.46
CA LYS A 123 19.22 -24.68 -2.01
C LYS A 123 18.43 -23.54 -1.38
N LEU A 124 17.50 -23.88 -0.52
CA LEU A 124 16.73 -22.92 0.27
C LEU A 124 17.10 -23.05 1.73
N VAL A 125 17.49 -21.95 2.35
CA VAL A 125 17.74 -21.86 3.80
C VAL A 125 16.65 -21.02 4.42
N VAL A 126 15.84 -21.65 5.28
CA VAL A 126 14.80 -20.96 6.06
C VAL A 126 15.30 -20.82 7.49
N ASN A 127 15.35 -19.59 7.97
CA ASN A 127 15.77 -19.27 9.32
C ASN A 127 14.59 -18.84 10.16
N TYR A 128 14.53 -19.37 11.36
CA TYR A 128 13.55 -19.04 12.39
C TYR A 128 14.27 -18.46 13.59
N GLN A 129 13.70 -17.45 14.20
CA GLN A 129 14.18 -16.86 15.43
C GLN A 129 13.00 -16.45 16.29
N ILE A 130 13.05 -16.74 17.60
CA ILE A 130 12.08 -16.20 18.55
C ILE A 130 12.74 -15.13 19.40
N LYS A 131 12.13 -13.95 19.45
CA LYS A 131 12.65 -12.80 20.18
C LYS A 131 11.50 -11.80 20.46
N ASP A 132 11.52 -11.18 21.64
CA ASP A 132 10.59 -10.11 22.04
C ASP A 132 9.11 -10.49 21.79
N GLY A 133 8.71 -11.75 22.14
CA GLY A 133 7.35 -12.27 21.94
C GLY A 133 6.94 -12.43 20.47
N SER A 134 7.90 -12.43 19.54
CA SER A 134 7.67 -12.57 18.11
C SER A 134 8.47 -13.72 17.53
N VAL A 135 7.93 -14.35 16.49
CA VAL A 135 8.68 -15.33 15.67
C VAL A 135 9.03 -14.68 14.33
N TYR A 136 10.31 -14.67 14.01
CA TYR A 136 10.84 -14.16 12.75
C TYR A 136 11.13 -15.34 11.84
N VAL A 137 10.67 -15.24 10.59
CA VAL A 137 10.91 -16.23 9.55
C VAL A 137 11.55 -15.52 8.37
N SER A 138 12.75 -15.99 7.96
CA SER A 138 13.46 -15.41 6.83
C SER A 138 14.01 -16.49 5.92
N ALA A 139 14.20 -16.17 4.65
CA ALA A 139 14.71 -17.14 3.68
C ALA A 139 15.80 -16.54 2.80
N LYS A 140 16.75 -17.43 2.45
CA LYS A 140 17.76 -17.23 1.42
C LYS A 140 17.73 -18.40 0.46
N TYR A 141 18.01 -18.15 -0.80
CA TYR A 141 18.06 -19.19 -1.82
C TYR A 141 19.34 -19.08 -2.66
N GLU A 142 19.74 -20.23 -3.19
CA GLU A 142 20.90 -20.34 -4.07
C GLU A 142 20.56 -21.35 -5.19
N ASN A 143 20.83 -20.97 -6.44
CA ASN A 143 20.78 -21.89 -7.57
C ASN A 143 22.04 -22.78 -7.53
N LEU A 144 21.86 -24.09 -7.32
CA LEU A 144 22.97 -25.03 -7.20
C LEU A 144 23.62 -25.38 -8.55
N VAL A 145 22.89 -25.14 -9.65
CA VAL A 145 23.37 -25.39 -11.01
C VAL A 145 23.56 -24.05 -11.69
N ALA A 146 24.73 -23.46 -11.51
CA ALA A 146 25.02 -22.08 -11.93
C ALA A 146 24.83 -21.84 -13.45
N ASP A 147 24.98 -22.86 -14.28
CA ASP A 147 24.82 -22.79 -15.75
C ASP A 147 23.39 -23.08 -16.21
N SER A 148 22.45 -23.35 -15.29
CA SER A 148 21.06 -23.60 -15.67
C SER A 148 20.32 -22.30 -16.01
N ASP A 149 19.44 -22.34 -17.01
CA ASP A 149 18.56 -21.24 -17.38
C ASP A 149 17.39 -21.05 -16.38
N ALA A 150 17.33 -21.90 -15.35
CA ALA A 150 16.26 -21.89 -14.36
C ALA A 150 16.25 -20.59 -13.53
N LYS A 151 15.06 -19.98 -13.44
CA LYS A 151 14.80 -18.76 -12.67
C LYS A 151 13.80 -19.05 -11.56
N LEU A 152 14.15 -18.73 -10.32
CA LEU A 152 13.20 -18.73 -9.22
C LEU A 152 12.33 -17.47 -9.36
N THR A 153 11.09 -17.66 -9.84
CA THR A 153 10.20 -16.52 -10.10
C THR A 153 9.38 -16.14 -8.88
N LYS A 154 8.93 -17.14 -8.09
CA LYS A 154 8.16 -16.88 -6.87
C LYS A 154 8.59 -17.75 -5.71
N LEU A 155 8.48 -17.20 -4.53
CA LEU A 155 8.72 -17.85 -3.25
C LEU A 155 7.63 -17.47 -2.25
N SER A 156 7.02 -18.46 -1.59
CA SER A 156 6.14 -18.25 -0.44
C SER A 156 6.67 -19.01 0.75
N LEU A 157 6.55 -18.43 1.94
CA LEU A 157 6.90 -19.08 3.21
C LEU A 157 5.63 -19.35 4.00
N LEU A 158 5.59 -20.52 4.65
CA LEU A 158 4.53 -20.90 5.59
C LEU A 158 3.12 -20.67 5.01
N ASN A 159 2.88 -21.17 3.80
CA ASN A 159 1.67 -20.86 3.01
C ASN A 159 0.34 -21.26 3.66
N PHE A 160 0.36 -22.15 4.65
CA PHE A 160 -0.81 -22.58 5.43
C PHE A 160 -0.66 -22.28 6.93
N PHE A 161 0.26 -21.40 7.32
CA PHE A 161 0.43 -21.09 8.74
C PHE A 161 -0.84 -20.45 9.32
N GLY A 162 -1.37 -21.07 10.37
CA GLY A 162 -2.62 -20.65 10.98
C GLY A 162 -3.87 -20.92 10.15
N ALA A 163 -3.80 -21.80 9.15
CA ALA A 163 -4.94 -22.19 8.34
C ALA A 163 -5.96 -23.02 9.12
N TYR A 164 -7.26 -22.84 8.84
CA TYR A 164 -8.37 -23.50 9.48
C TYR A 164 -9.29 -24.18 8.48
N SER A 165 -9.75 -25.41 8.80
CA SER A 165 -10.77 -26.13 8.02
C SER A 165 -12.17 -26.03 8.63
N GLU A 166 -12.26 -25.98 9.95
CA GLU A 166 -13.51 -25.95 10.71
C GLU A 166 -13.59 -24.66 11.51
N PRO A 167 -14.33 -23.66 11.03
CA PRO A 167 -14.41 -22.37 11.68
C PRO A 167 -15.25 -22.41 12.94
N GLN A 168 -14.90 -21.56 13.89
CA GLN A 168 -15.79 -21.16 14.97
C GLN A 168 -16.51 -19.86 14.58
N GLN A 169 -17.58 -19.52 15.28
CA GLN A 169 -18.30 -18.28 15.02
C GLN A 169 -17.40 -17.09 15.38
N GLY A 170 -17.20 -16.21 14.43
CA GLY A 170 -16.38 -15.01 14.59
C GLY A 170 -15.00 -15.08 13.96
N ASP A 171 -14.53 -16.26 13.55
CA ASP A 171 -13.21 -16.43 12.92
C ASP A 171 -13.11 -15.75 11.56
N TYR A 172 -11.96 -15.13 11.29
CA TYR A 172 -11.72 -14.45 10.02
C TYR A 172 -10.24 -14.32 9.68
N ILE A 173 -10.01 -14.08 8.39
CA ILE A 173 -8.74 -13.59 7.84
C ILE A 173 -8.79 -12.07 7.81
N PHE A 174 -7.72 -11.43 8.23
CA PHE A 174 -7.46 -10.02 8.01
C PHE A 174 -6.54 -9.83 6.79
N VAL A 175 -6.93 -8.96 5.85
CA VAL A 175 -6.14 -8.54 4.69
C VAL A 175 -6.07 -7.01 4.62
N PRO A 176 -4.95 -6.44 4.12
CA PRO A 176 -4.73 -4.99 4.12
C PRO A 176 -5.35 -4.29 2.90
N ASP A 177 -6.56 -4.66 2.49
CA ASP A 177 -7.27 -4.07 1.35
C ASP A 177 -7.90 -2.73 1.75
N GLY A 178 -7.59 -1.66 1.00
CA GLY A 178 -7.97 -0.30 1.39
C GLY A 178 -7.42 0.08 2.76
N SER A 179 -8.30 0.43 3.68
CA SER A 179 -7.95 0.68 5.09
C SER A 179 -7.81 -0.59 5.93
N GLY A 180 -8.16 -1.75 5.38
CA GLY A 180 -8.19 -3.07 6.00
C GLY A 180 -9.52 -3.79 5.75
N ALA A 181 -9.48 -5.11 5.61
CA ALA A 181 -10.68 -5.89 5.31
C ALA A 181 -10.68 -7.26 6.02
N ILE A 182 -11.88 -7.77 6.23
CA ILE A 182 -12.16 -9.05 6.87
C ILE A 182 -12.77 -10.01 5.85
N ILE A 183 -12.24 -11.23 5.80
CA ILE A 183 -12.81 -12.38 5.10
C ILE A 183 -13.16 -13.42 6.16
N ARG A 184 -14.45 -13.62 6.42
CA ARG A 184 -14.91 -14.59 7.42
C ARG A 184 -14.65 -16.01 6.94
N PHE A 185 -14.24 -16.87 7.85
CA PHE A 185 -14.02 -18.28 7.53
C PHE A 185 -15.31 -18.91 7.00
N ASN A 186 -15.15 -19.73 5.95
CA ASN A 186 -16.25 -20.47 5.34
C ASN A 186 -17.49 -19.60 5.01
N ASN A 187 -17.28 -18.36 4.55
CA ASN A 187 -18.36 -17.41 4.25
C ASN A 187 -19.27 -17.84 3.06
N GLY A 188 -19.02 -19.00 2.47
CA GLY A 188 -19.83 -19.58 1.40
C GLY A 188 -19.58 -18.99 0.00
N ARG A 189 -18.68 -18.02 -0.14
CA ARG A 189 -18.39 -17.33 -1.41
C ARG A 189 -17.41 -18.11 -2.31
N VAL A 190 -17.52 -19.44 -2.32
CA VAL A 190 -16.60 -20.36 -3.02
C VAL A 190 -16.55 -20.19 -4.54
N SER A 191 -17.56 -19.57 -5.14
CA SER A 191 -17.58 -19.24 -6.58
C SER A 191 -16.87 -17.92 -6.90
N GLN A 192 -16.50 -17.16 -5.90
CA GLN A 192 -15.83 -15.88 -6.08
C GLN A 192 -14.32 -16.07 -6.29
N ARG A 193 -13.68 -15.05 -6.86
CA ARG A 193 -12.22 -15.02 -7.00
C ARG A 193 -11.58 -14.93 -5.62
N ALA A 194 -10.50 -15.69 -5.37
CA ALA A 194 -9.66 -15.49 -4.20
C ALA A 194 -9.10 -14.08 -4.16
N TYR A 195 -8.86 -13.58 -2.96
CA TYR A 195 -8.17 -12.31 -2.77
C TYR A 195 -6.70 -12.43 -3.19
N TYR A 196 -6.20 -11.45 -3.91
CA TYR A 196 -4.77 -11.26 -4.14
C TYR A 196 -4.49 -9.79 -4.50
N ALA A 197 -3.55 -9.18 -3.80
CA ALA A 197 -3.13 -7.83 -4.08
C ALA A 197 -1.61 -7.66 -3.92
N ASN A 198 -1.01 -6.87 -4.81
CA ASN A 198 0.41 -6.53 -4.72
C ASN A 198 0.62 -5.42 -3.68
N LEU A 199 1.60 -5.62 -2.83
CA LEU A 199 2.02 -4.60 -1.88
C LEU A 199 2.65 -3.41 -2.62
N TYR A 200 2.19 -2.21 -2.26
CA TYR A 200 2.54 -0.94 -2.92
C TYR A 200 2.13 -0.85 -4.41
N GLY A 201 1.13 -1.64 -4.82
CA GLY A 201 0.55 -1.64 -6.16
C GLY A 201 1.43 -2.31 -7.22
N TRP A 202 1.12 -2.00 -8.47
CA TRP A 202 1.82 -2.53 -9.62
C TRP A 202 3.24 -1.96 -9.73
N ASP A 203 4.21 -2.78 -10.17
CA ASP A 203 5.51 -2.29 -10.60
C ASP A 203 5.40 -1.69 -12.00
N TRP A 204 5.51 -0.37 -12.11
CA TRP A 204 5.38 0.33 -13.39
C TRP A 204 6.50 0.04 -14.40
N ALA A 205 7.57 -0.64 -13.96
CA ALA A 205 8.59 -1.17 -14.85
C ALA A 205 8.24 -2.58 -15.40
N SER A 206 7.04 -3.08 -15.17
CA SER A 206 6.50 -4.30 -15.76
C SER A 206 5.43 -3.97 -16.80
N ILE A 207 5.41 -4.70 -17.91
CA ILE A 207 4.47 -4.47 -19.01
C ILE A 207 3.04 -4.75 -18.56
N ARG A 208 2.13 -3.85 -18.93
CA ARG A 208 0.73 -3.92 -18.59
C ARG A 208 -0.13 -3.62 -19.82
N THR A 209 -0.90 -4.59 -20.25
CA THR A 209 -1.75 -4.45 -21.46
C THR A 209 -3.15 -3.95 -21.12
N GLN A 210 -3.64 -4.26 -19.92
CA GLN A 210 -4.96 -3.85 -19.45
C GLN A 210 -4.92 -3.53 -17.97
N VAL A 211 -5.67 -2.50 -17.58
CA VAL A 211 -5.91 -2.13 -16.18
C VAL A 211 -7.41 -2.28 -15.90
N THR A 212 -7.79 -3.44 -15.40
CA THR A 212 -9.07 -3.63 -14.73
C THR A 212 -8.94 -3.08 -13.30
N ASN A 213 -9.72 -3.44 -12.37
CA ASN A 213 -9.57 -2.95 -10.99
C ASN A 213 -8.17 -3.29 -10.45
N GLU A 214 -7.39 -2.28 -10.12
CA GLU A 214 -6.14 -2.45 -9.42
C GLU A 214 -6.39 -2.46 -7.92
N THR A 215 -6.15 -3.60 -7.29
CA THR A 215 -6.12 -3.65 -5.84
C THR A 215 -4.73 -3.26 -5.37
N ARG A 216 -4.69 -2.25 -4.50
CA ARG A 216 -3.47 -1.71 -3.95
C ARG A 216 -3.44 -1.91 -2.44
N ILE A 217 -2.30 -2.35 -1.93
CA ILE A 217 -2.04 -2.47 -0.50
C ILE A 217 -0.99 -1.43 -0.12
N ASN A 218 -1.27 -0.63 0.90
CA ASN A 218 -0.38 0.44 1.35
C ASN A 218 0.46 0.06 2.58
N PHE A 219 0.17 -1.05 3.24
CA PHE A 219 0.88 -1.49 4.44
C PHE A 219 1.08 -3.02 4.46
N PRO A 220 2.25 -3.50 4.95
CA PRO A 220 2.72 -4.86 4.73
C PRO A 220 2.27 -5.84 5.82
N VAL A 221 0.95 -5.98 6.03
CA VAL A 221 0.41 -6.73 7.16
C VAL A 221 -0.76 -7.62 6.75
N PHE A 222 -0.80 -8.84 7.28
CA PHE A 222 -1.97 -9.71 7.24
C PHE A 222 -2.12 -10.45 8.58
N GLY A 223 -3.25 -11.11 8.80
CA GLY A 223 -3.45 -11.83 10.05
C GLY A 223 -4.60 -12.82 10.01
N VAL A 224 -4.73 -13.55 11.10
CA VAL A 224 -5.83 -14.48 11.38
C VAL A 224 -6.35 -14.19 12.78
N SER A 225 -7.65 -14.12 12.92
CA SER A 225 -8.32 -13.95 14.20
C SER A 225 -9.37 -15.02 14.42
N GLY A 226 -9.41 -15.62 15.59
CA GLY A 226 -10.37 -16.61 15.99
C GLY A 226 -10.57 -16.63 17.50
N ASP A 227 -11.60 -17.32 17.97
CA ASP A 227 -11.96 -17.39 19.40
C ASP A 227 -10.81 -17.89 20.30
N SER A 228 -9.85 -18.61 19.72
CA SER A 228 -8.71 -19.16 20.45
C SER A 228 -7.44 -18.31 20.30
N GLY A 229 -7.55 -17.02 19.96
CA GLY A 229 -6.44 -16.08 19.78
C GLY A 229 -6.23 -15.65 18.34
N SER A 230 -5.29 -14.75 18.15
CA SER A 230 -4.98 -14.19 16.83
C SER A 230 -3.48 -14.04 16.63
N PHE A 231 -3.08 -13.87 15.38
CA PHE A 231 -1.76 -13.40 15.05
C PHE A 231 -1.80 -12.33 13.95
N ILE A 232 -0.78 -11.49 13.97
CA ILE A 232 -0.46 -10.55 12.91
C ILE A 232 0.89 -10.91 12.32
N CYS A 233 1.00 -10.91 10.99
CA CYS A 233 2.24 -11.06 10.26
C CYS A 233 2.62 -9.74 9.59
N ILE A 234 3.83 -9.25 9.86
CA ILE A 234 4.40 -8.03 9.27
C ILE A 234 5.53 -8.45 8.31
N LEU A 235 5.48 -7.98 7.07
CA LEU A 235 6.53 -8.22 6.08
C LEU A 235 7.59 -7.13 6.24
N GLU A 236 8.74 -7.48 6.86
CA GLU A 236 9.77 -6.50 7.23
C GLU A 236 10.81 -6.25 6.12
N ASP A 237 11.25 -7.30 5.42
CA ASP A 237 12.20 -7.22 4.32
C ASP A 237 11.64 -7.92 3.08
N GLY A 238 11.88 -7.36 1.90
CA GLY A 238 11.34 -7.82 0.63
C GLY A 238 9.87 -7.47 0.42
N ALA A 239 9.33 -6.57 1.22
CA ALA A 239 7.93 -6.19 1.19
C ALA A 239 7.48 -5.70 -0.20
N SER A 240 8.31 -4.96 -0.92
CA SER A 240 7.99 -4.45 -2.26
C SER A 240 7.84 -5.54 -3.34
N TRP A 241 8.34 -6.76 -3.07
CA TRP A 241 8.20 -7.91 -3.95
C TRP A 241 6.98 -8.78 -3.63
N ALA A 242 6.31 -8.48 -2.52
CA ALA A 242 5.24 -9.31 -2.00
C ALA A 242 3.87 -8.97 -2.59
N GLY A 243 3.06 -10.02 -2.74
CA GLY A 243 1.61 -9.93 -2.82
C GLY A 243 1.00 -10.74 -1.69
N ILE A 244 -0.12 -10.27 -1.15
CA ILE A 244 -0.87 -10.98 -0.11
C ILE A 244 -2.07 -11.66 -0.76
N GLY A 245 -2.16 -12.98 -0.56
CA GLY A 245 -3.26 -13.80 -1.03
C GLY A 245 -4.05 -14.38 0.12
N ALA A 246 -5.38 -14.48 -0.04
CA ALA A 246 -6.26 -15.15 0.90
C ALA A 246 -7.33 -15.94 0.18
N ASP A 247 -7.67 -17.10 0.74
CA ASP A 247 -8.66 -18.00 0.20
C ASP A 247 -9.51 -18.63 1.31
N ILE A 248 -10.72 -19.06 0.96
CA ILE A 248 -11.66 -19.69 1.89
C ILE A 248 -11.76 -21.18 1.65
N ALA A 249 -12.10 -21.90 2.70
CA ALA A 249 -12.38 -23.33 2.63
C ALA A 249 -13.50 -23.65 1.64
N GLY A 250 -13.32 -24.74 0.89
CA GLY A 250 -14.29 -25.22 -0.10
C GLY A 250 -14.11 -24.64 -1.51
N ARG A 251 -13.18 -23.66 -1.72
CA ARG A 251 -12.89 -23.13 -3.05
C ARG A 251 -11.83 -23.99 -3.78
N LEU A 252 -10.63 -24.07 -3.31
CA LEU A 252 -9.56 -24.91 -3.85
C LEU A 252 -9.11 -25.98 -2.87
N THR A 253 -9.14 -25.66 -1.60
CA THR A 253 -8.80 -26.57 -0.50
C THR A 253 -9.89 -26.56 0.55
N SER A 254 -9.80 -27.42 1.56
CA SER A 254 -10.71 -27.41 2.71
C SER A 254 -10.28 -26.42 3.80
N TYR A 255 -9.39 -25.50 3.50
CA TYR A 255 -8.81 -24.58 4.46
C TYR A 255 -9.03 -23.12 4.09
N ASN A 256 -9.24 -22.29 5.12
CA ASN A 256 -9.14 -20.84 5.03
C ASN A 256 -7.66 -20.47 5.22
N THR A 257 -7.09 -19.74 4.27
CA THR A 257 -5.65 -19.48 4.21
C THR A 257 -5.35 -18.02 3.91
N VAL A 258 -4.26 -17.50 4.47
CA VAL A 258 -3.67 -16.21 4.09
C VAL A 258 -2.16 -16.31 4.13
N ASN A 259 -1.50 -15.79 3.11
CA ASN A 259 -0.04 -15.80 3.03
C ASN A 259 0.50 -14.71 2.12
N ALA A 260 1.81 -14.46 2.21
CA ALA A 260 2.54 -13.62 1.28
C ALA A 260 3.27 -14.48 0.24
N THR A 261 3.23 -14.04 -1.01
CA THR A 261 4.00 -14.60 -2.13
C THR A 261 4.92 -13.51 -2.66
N TYR A 262 6.21 -13.81 -2.73
CA TYR A 262 7.24 -12.88 -3.19
C TYR A 262 7.61 -13.20 -4.63
N THR A 263 7.56 -12.20 -5.51
CA THR A 263 8.12 -12.29 -6.87
C THR A 263 9.61 -11.99 -6.78
N ILE A 264 10.43 -13.00 -7.00
CA ILE A 264 11.89 -12.94 -6.81
C ILE A 264 12.57 -12.49 -8.10
N VAL A 265 12.30 -13.18 -9.22
CA VAL A 265 12.81 -12.78 -10.54
C VAL A 265 11.63 -12.34 -11.40
N HIS A 266 11.69 -11.09 -11.85
CA HIS A 266 10.64 -10.50 -12.68
C HIS A 266 10.88 -10.82 -14.16
N GLY A 267 9.80 -11.00 -14.90
CA GLY A 267 9.83 -11.22 -16.33
C GLY A 267 8.51 -10.87 -16.98
N ASP A 268 8.59 -10.46 -18.25
CA ASP A 268 7.44 -10.12 -19.08
C ASP A 268 7.51 -10.82 -20.43
N ALA A 269 6.34 -11.03 -21.03
CA ALA A 269 6.24 -11.54 -22.38
C ALA A 269 6.52 -10.40 -23.39
N TYR A 270 7.48 -10.61 -24.26
CA TYR A 270 7.79 -9.73 -25.40
C TYR A 270 7.26 -10.34 -26.70
N ASP A 271 6.39 -9.65 -27.39
CA ASP A 271 5.91 -10.09 -28.68
C ASP A 271 6.94 -9.74 -29.77
N VAL A 272 7.62 -10.74 -30.29
CA VAL A 272 8.67 -10.58 -31.31
C VAL A 272 8.08 -10.21 -32.67
N SER A 273 6.78 -10.38 -32.87
CA SER A 273 6.15 -10.17 -34.18
C SER A 273 4.66 -9.87 -34.05
N GLU A 274 4.26 -8.66 -34.42
CA GLU A 274 2.85 -8.27 -34.57
C GLU A 274 2.02 -9.20 -35.51
N ARG A 275 2.68 -10.08 -36.25
CA ARG A 275 2.06 -11.01 -37.23
C ARG A 275 1.92 -12.46 -36.77
N THR A 276 2.64 -12.83 -35.72
CA THR A 276 2.65 -14.24 -35.28
C THR A 276 2.65 -14.23 -33.75
N ASN A 277 1.64 -14.50 -33.06
CA ASN A 277 1.55 -14.58 -31.58
C ASN A 277 2.72 -15.34 -30.90
N ASN A 278 3.95 -15.07 -31.29
CA ASN A 278 5.18 -15.64 -30.73
C ASN A 278 5.73 -14.69 -29.67
N ALA A 279 5.23 -14.80 -28.48
CA ALA A 279 5.81 -14.12 -27.33
C ALA A 279 7.03 -14.87 -26.82
N VAL A 280 8.11 -14.15 -26.59
CA VAL A 280 9.30 -14.63 -25.89
C VAL A 280 9.26 -14.06 -24.47
N TYR A 281 9.38 -14.91 -23.46
CA TYR A 281 9.42 -14.44 -22.07
C TYR A 281 10.84 -13.97 -21.75
N MET A 282 10.97 -12.70 -21.34
CA MET A 282 12.24 -12.09 -21.00
C MET A 282 12.28 -11.80 -19.50
N PHE A 283 13.38 -12.17 -18.87
CA PHE A 283 13.61 -11.94 -17.45
C PHE A 283 14.61 -10.82 -17.22
N GLU A 284 14.51 -10.19 -16.02
CA GLU A 284 15.55 -9.29 -15.54
C GLU A 284 16.92 -9.98 -15.51
N THR A 285 17.97 -9.21 -15.74
CA THR A 285 19.33 -9.74 -15.85
C THR A 285 20.05 -9.86 -14.53
N ALA A 286 19.62 -9.11 -13.53
CA ALA A 286 20.18 -9.17 -12.17
C ALA A 286 19.26 -10.01 -11.28
N HIS A 287 19.87 -10.85 -10.44
CA HIS A 287 19.13 -11.51 -9.38
C HIS A 287 19.04 -10.59 -8.17
N PRO A 288 17.86 -10.45 -7.53
CA PRO A 288 17.76 -9.69 -6.31
C PRO A 288 18.74 -10.22 -5.25
N THR A 289 19.49 -9.33 -4.66
CA THR A 289 20.33 -9.63 -3.51
C THR A 289 19.59 -9.19 -2.25
N GLY A 290 19.56 -10.01 -1.24
CA GLY A 290 18.85 -9.75 -0.01
C GLY A 290 18.15 -10.97 0.51
N PHE A 291 17.31 -10.79 1.47
CA PHE A 291 16.46 -11.85 2.03
C PHE A 291 15.07 -11.30 2.29
N ILE A 292 14.11 -12.20 2.35
CA ILE A 292 12.75 -11.88 2.76
C ILE A 292 12.62 -12.20 4.25
N ARG A 293 11.85 -11.38 4.97
CA ARG A 293 11.59 -11.58 6.39
C ARG A 293 10.14 -11.30 6.73
N GLN A 294 9.54 -12.21 7.47
CA GLN A 294 8.22 -12.13 8.05
C GLN A 294 8.34 -12.15 9.57
N ARG A 295 7.59 -11.28 10.24
CA ARG A 295 7.50 -11.23 11.70
C ARG A 295 6.08 -11.56 12.13
N TYR A 296 5.93 -12.65 12.87
CA TYR A 296 4.66 -13.08 13.46
C TYR A 296 4.59 -12.63 14.92
N ARG A 297 3.54 -11.92 15.28
CA ARG A 297 3.19 -11.59 16.67
C ARG A 297 1.89 -12.27 17.01
N PHE A 298 1.88 -12.98 18.13
CA PHE A 298 0.72 -13.69 18.65
C PHE A 298 0.05 -12.83 19.71
N LEU A 299 -1.27 -12.77 19.67
CA LEU A 299 -2.07 -11.88 20.48
C LEU A 299 -3.04 -12.71 21.32
N PRO A 300 -3.12 -12.49 22.64
CA PRO A 300 -3.94 -13.29 23.53
C PRO A 300 -5.43 -13.06 23.30
N GLU A 301 -5.80 -11.89 22.83
CA GLU A 301 -7.18 -11.55 22.50
C GLU A 301 -7.44 -11.67 21.00
N SER A 302 -8.69 -11.92 20.65
CA SER A 302 -9.12 -12.01 19.26
C SER A 302 -9.70 -10.67 18.81
N GLY A 303 -9.17 -10.15 17.69
CA GLY A 303 -9.76 -8.96 17.10
C GLY A 303 -8.76 -8.10 16.32
N TYR A 304 -9.29 -7.39 15.33
CA TYR A 304 -8.48 -6.47 14.53
C TYR A 304 -8.03 -5.23 15.30
N MET A 305 -8.69 -4.91 16.43
CA MET A 305 -8.27 -3.81 17.31
C MET A 305 -6.89 -4.08 17.90
N ASP A 306 -6.69 -5.30 18.42
CA ASP A 306 -5.40 -5.70 19.01
C ASP A 306 -4.33 -5.86 17.93
N MET A 307 -4.72 -6.35 16.76
CA MET A 307 -3.82 -6.38 15.58
C MET A 307 -3.37 -4.98 15.19
N ALA A 308 -4.28 -3.99 15.14
CA ALA A 308 -3.98 -2.61 14.80
C ALA A 308 -3.11 -1.93 15.87
N ALA A 309 -3.39 -2.16 17.14
CA ALA A 309 -2.56 -1.71 18.24
C ALA A 309 -1.14 -2.31 18.17
N SER A 310 -1.04 -3.60 17.88
CA SER A 310 0.25 -4.28 17.67
C SER A 310 1.04 -3.70 16.49
N TYR A 311 0.37 -3.33 15.40
CA TYR A 311 1.02 -2.69 14.26
C TYR A 311 1.43 -1.25 14.56
N ARG A 312 0.61 -0.48 15.28
CA ARG A 312 0.98 0.84 15.80
C ARG A 312 2.23 0.77 16.67
N ASP A 313 2.31 -0.19 17.60
CA ASP A 313 3.49 -0.41 18.43
C ASP A 313 4.73 -0.70 17.59
N TYR A 314 4.58 -1.52 16.55
CA TYR A 314 5.66 -1.78 15.61
C TYR A 314 6.15 -0.49 14.92
N LEU A 315 5.23 0.32 14.39
CA LEU A 315 5.57 1.58 13.74
C LEU A 315 6.24 2.57 14.69
N THR A 316 5.73 2.71 15.91
CA THR A 316 6.30 3.64 16.91
C THR A 316 7.67 3.18 17.42
N CYS A 317 7.89 1.88 17.54
CA CYS A 317 9.22 1.33 17.90
C CYS A 317 10.23 1.50 16.76
N LYS A 318 9.80 1.27 15.51
CA LYS A 318 10.66 1.36 14.32
C LYS A 318 10.98 2.81 13.94
N TYR A 319 10.05 3.73 14.17
CA TYR A 319 10.13 5.14 13.78
C TYR A 319 9.91 6.08 14.98
N PRO A 320 10.97 6.38 15.77
CA PRO A 320 10.85 7.22 16.97
C PRO A 320 10.28 8.62 16.70
N ASP A 321 10.59 9.22 15.54
CA ASP A 321 10.06 10.53 15.14
C ASP A 321 8.55 10.47 14.88
N PHE A 322 8.04 9.36 14.36
CA PHE A 322 6.60 9.12 14.23
C PHE A 322 5.94 8.97 15.61
N ALA A 323 6.58 8.26 16.54
CA ALA A 323 6.08 8.10 17.90
C ALA A 323 5.93 9.44 18.65
N ALA A 324 6.84 10.41 18.38
CA ALA A 324 6.82 11.74 18.97
C ALA A 324 5.88 12.73 18.26
N GLN A 325 5.34 12.38 17.10
CA GLN A 325 4.50 13.24 16.28
C GLN A 325 3.13 13.45 16.92
N THR A 326 2.62 14.68 16.81
CA THR A 326 1.29 15.08 17.26
C THR A 326 0.58 15.85 16.16
N VAL A 327 -0.73 15.78 16.12
CA VAL A 327 -1.59 16.50 15.17
C VAL A 327 -2.50 17.49 15.88
N ASP A 328 -3.10 18.43 15.14
CA ASP A 328 -4.07 19.38 15.67
C ASP A 328 -5.34 18.66 16.13
N ALA A 329 -6.03 19.25 17.10
CA ALA A 329 -7.32 18.73 17.60
C ALA A 329 -8.48 19.02 16.64
N GLU A 330 -8.31 19.98 15.73
CA GLU A 330 -9.33 20.34 14.73
C GLU A 330 -9.23 19.45 13.49
N ALA A 331 -10.35 19.22 12.83
CA ALA A 331 -10.41 18.42 11.60
C ALA A 331 -9.49 19.00 10.52
N PRO A 332 -8.58 18.19 9.94
CA PRO A 332 -7.78 18.62 8.81
C PRO A 332 -8.66 19.01 7.62
N LEU A 333 -8.29 20.09 6.94
CA LEU A 333 -8.91 20.50 5.68
C LEU A 333 -7.82 20.64 4.62
N SER A 334 -7.88 19.85 3.58
CA SER A 334 -6.98 19.93 2.43
C SER A 334 -7.69 20.58 1.25
N ILE A 335 -7.14 21.68 0.76
CA ILE A 335 -7.62 22.35 -0.46
C ILE A 335 -6.57 22.18 -1.55
N GLU A 336 -6.92 21.48 -2.63
CA GLU A 336 -6.10 21.43 -3.83
C GLU A 336 -6.53 22.53 -4.80
N LEU A 337 -5.58 23.36 -5.24
CA LEU A 337 -5.77 24.35 -6.28
C LEU A 337 -5.10 23.85 -7.57
N ILE A 338 -5.86 23.81 -8.67
CA ILE A 338 -5.33 23.44 -9.98
C ILE A 338 -4.83 24.70 -10.69
N GLY A 339 -3.53 24.78 -10.93
CA GLY A 339 -2.88 25.93 -11.58
C GLY A 339 -3.12 25.93 -13.07
N ALA A 340 -2.41 25.09 -13.83
CA ALA A 340 -2.54 24.99 -15.27
C ALA A 340 -2.79 23.55 -15.72
N ILE A 341 -3.68 23.38 -16.68
CA ILE A 341 -3.84 22.19 -17.48
C ILE A 341 -3.22 22.44 -18.87
N ASP A 342 -3.04 21.41 -19.66
CA ASP A 342 -2.72 21.57 -21.07
C ASP A 342 -3.95 21.32 -21.94
N LYS A 343 -4.01 22.03 -23.06
CA LYS A 343 -5.08 21.90 -24.05
C LYS A 343 -4.51 22.06 -25.46
N VAL A 344 -4.92 21.19 -26.36
CA VAL A 344 -4.52 21.30 -27.77
C VAL A 344 -5.18 22.51 -28.42
N GLN A 345 -4.39 23.44 -28.91
CA GLN A 345 -4.83 24.63 -29.65
C GLN A 345 -4.12 24.73 -30.99
N GLN A 346 -4.77 25.39 -31.94
CA GLN A 346 -4.16 25.67 -33.25
C GLN A 346 -3.22 26.87 -33.13
N VAL A 347 -1.91 26.62 -33.09
CA VAL A 347 -0.88 27.65 -33.10
C VAL A 347 -0.27 27.74 -34.48
N ALA A 348 -0.53 28.84 -35.18
CA ALA A 348 -0.12 29.01 -36.57
C ALA A 348 -0.54 27.86 -37.52
N GLY A 349 -1.71 27.25 -37.27
CA GLY A 349 -2.25 26.13 -38.07
C GLY A 349 -1.71 24.74 -37.68
N VAL A 350 -0.87 24.66 -36.65
CA VAL A 350 -0.35 23.39 -36.11
C VAL A 350 -1.03 23.09 -34.77
N PRO A 351 -1.63 21.90 -34.59
CA PRO A 351 -2.11 21.50 -33.27
C PRO A 351 -0.95 21.43 -32.28
N THR A 352 -1.04 22.20 -31.21
CA THR A 352 0.01 22.31 -30.20
C THR A 352 -0.62 22.29 -28.81
N SER A 353 -0.10 21.47 -27.90
CA SER A 353 -0.48 21.48 -26.50
C SER A 353 0.07 22.73 -25.83
N VAL A 354 -0.80 23.54 -25.25
CA VAL A 354 -0.43 24.79 -24.55
C VAL A 354 -0.99 24.81 -23.15
N PRO A 355 -0.27 25.33 -22.15
CA PRO A 355 -0.80 25.52 -20.81
C PRO A 355 -1.95 26.53 -20.78
N ILE A 356 -3.04 26.16 -20.14
CA ILE A 356 -4.21 27.01 -19.87
C ILE A 356 -4.36 27.18 -18.37
N ALA A 357 -4.46 28.42 -17.91
CA ALA A 357 -4.66 28.70 -16.50
C ALA A 357 -6.07 28.29 -16.03
N MET A 358 -6.13 27.50 -14.98
CA MET A 358 -7.33 27.22 -14.21
C MET A 358 -7.38 28.06 -12.93
N THR A 359 -6.23 28.34 -12.34
CA THR A 359 -6.08 29.24 -11.20
C THR A 359 -4.72 29.90 -11.29
N THR A 360 -4.66 31.21 -11.58
CA THR A 360 -3.43 31.99 -11.58
C THR A 360 -2.91 32.21 -10.16
N TYR A 361 -1.66 32.62 -9.99
CA TYR A 361 -1.09 32.92 -8.66
C TYR A 361 -1.86 34.04 -7.94
N ALA A 362 -2.35 35.04 -8.69
CA ALA A 362 -3.18 36.11 -8.14
C ALA A 362 -4.55 35.58 -7.68
N GLU A 363 -5.21 34.76 -8.50
CA GLU A 363 -6.48 34.12 -8.14
C GLU A 363 -6.33 33.15 -6.97
N ALA A 364 -5.23 32.37 -6.89
CA ALA A 364 -4.95 31.51 -5.75
C ALA A 364 -4.84 32.30 -4.44
N LYS A 365 -4.21 33.46 -4.48
CA LYS A 365 -4.16 34.40 -3.34
C LYS A 365 -5.54 34.94 -2.98
N ASP A 366 -6.38 35.23 -3.97
CA ASP A 366 -7.74 35.72 -3.73
C ASP A 366 -8.65 34.62 -3.17
N LEU A 367 -8.54 33.38 -3.68
CA LEU A 367 -9.22 32.21 -3.11
C LEU A 367 -8.78 31.94 -1.66
N LEU A 368 -7.47 32.01 -1.37
CA LEU A 368 -6.99 31.90 0.02
C LEU A 368 -7.67 32.92 0.92
N ARG A 369 -7.76 34.19 0.49
CA ARG A 369 -8.41 35.25 1.26
C ARG A 369 -9.91 34.98 1.45
N GLU A 370 -10.57 34.47 0.44
CA GLU A 370 -11.98 34.04 0.50
C GLU A 370 -12.17 32.91 1.53
N LEU A 371 -11.33 31.85 1.49
CA LEU A 371 -11.36 30.74 2.44
C LEU A 371 -11.12 31.19 3.88
N VAL A 372 -10.17 32.11 4.10
CA VAL A 372 -9.92 32.72 5.41
C VAL A 372 -11.12 33.51 5.90
N THR A 373 -11.76 34.32 5.04
CA THR A 373 -12.94 35.11 5.36
C THR A 373 -14.13 34.25 5.74
N ARG A 374 -14.22 33.04 5.19
CA ARG A 374 -15.24 32.03 5.49
C ARG A 374 -14.92 31.18 6.75
N ASN A 375 -13.88 31.54 7.51
CA ASN A 375 -13.42 30.82 8.71
C ASN A 375 -12.98 29.36 8.44
N LEU A 376 -12.44 29.06 7.27
CA LEU A 376 -11.96 27.74 6.92
C LEU A 376 -10.48 27.52 7.26
N ALA A 377 -9.73 28.57 7.60
CA ALA A 377 -8.27 28.56 7.76
C ALA A 377 -7.75 27.66 8.88
N GLN A 378 -8.57 27.35 9.89
CA GLN A 378 -8.12 26.53 11.02
C GLN A 378 -7.78 25.11 10.54
N ASN A 379 -6.58 24.63 10.85
CA ASN A 379 -6.04 23.33 10.37
C ASN A 379 -6.28 23.06 8.88
N MET A 380 -6.19 24.14 8.06
CA MET A 380 -6.31 24.07 6.60
C MET A 380 -4.92 24.07 5.98
N SER A 381 -4.73 23.23 4.97
CA SER A 381 -3.54 23.20 4.11
C SER A 381 -3.95 23.43 2.66
N ILE A 382 -3.11 24.12 1.89
CA ILE A 382 -3.32 24.31 0.45
C ILE A 382 -2.22 23.56 -0.30
N ARG A 383 -2.62 22.68 -1.24
CA ARG A 383 -1.77 22.09 -2.27
C ARG A 383 -1.99 22.86 -3.58
N TYR A 384 -0.92 23.38 -4.17
CA TYR A 384 -1.00 24.04 -5.46
C TYR A 384 -0.35 23.16 -6.53
N ALA A 385 -1.17 22.52 -7.35
CA ALA A 385 -0.78 21.58 -8.38
C ALA A 385 -0.72 22.25 -9.76
N GLY A 386 0.07 21.70 -10.67
CA GLY A 386 0.16 22.22 -12.04
C GLY A 386 0.73 23.62 -12.17
N TRP A 387 1.64 24.01 -11.30
CA TRP A 387 2.19 25.38 -11.22
C TRP A 387 3.46 25.62 -12.05
N MET A 388 4.06 24.55 -12.56
CA MET A 388 5.36 24.57 -13.24
C MET A 388 5.43 23.54 -14.38
N ASN A 389 6.44 23.65 -15.24
CA ASN A 389 6.89 22.62 -16.18
C ASN A 389 5.77 21.95 -16.98
N GLY A 390 4.88 22.72 -17.60
CA GLY A 390 3.79 22.20 -18.43
C GLY A 390 2.44 22.07 -17.72
N GLY A 391 2.39 22.23 -16.40
CA GLY A 391 1.13 22.15 -15.65
C GLY A 391 0.82 20.76 -15.09
N MET A 392 -0.43 20.35 -15.13
CA MET A 392 -0.84 19.03 -14.63
C MET A 392 -0.16 17.90 -15.44
N ASN A 393 0.03 18.08 -16.72
CA ASN A 393 0.80 17.19 -17.60
C ASN A 393 2.29 17.57 -17.55
N GLN A 394 2.92 17.24 -16.43
CA GLN A 394 4.24 17.75 -16.09
C GLN A 394 5.37 17.10 -16.89
N GLN A 395 6.26 17.94 -17.42
CA GLN A 395 7.53 17.57 -18.03
C GLN A 395 8.58 17.21 -16.95
N LEU A 396 9.71 16.60 -17.39
CA LEU A 396 10.81 16.24 -16.48
C LEU A 396 11.25 17.44 -15.63
N LEU A 397 11.34 17.23 -14.33
CA LEU A 397 11.74 18.22 -13.35
C LEU A 397 13.28 18.29 -13.21
N SER A 398 13.95 18.67 -14.30
CA SER A 398 15.39 18.96 -14.28
C SER A 398 15.71 20.35 -13.73
N SER A 399 14.75 21.27 -13.87
CA SER A 399 14.75 22.63 -13.30
C SER A 399 13.31 23.14 -13.26
N VAL A 400 12.99 24.05 -12.35
CA VAL A 400 11.66 24.65 -12.26
C VAL A 400 11.50 25.78 -13.25
N ARG A 401 10.46 25.70 -14.08
CA ARG A 401 10.07 26.73 -15.05
C ARG A 401 8.62 27.12 -14.77
N LEU A 402 8.43 28.35 -14.30
CA LEU A 402 7.10 28.87 -14.06
C LEU A 402 6.30 29.01 -15.36
N ILE A 403 5.00 28.76 -15.27
CA ILE A 403 4.06 28.90 -16.38
C ILE A 403 3.62 30.34 -16.50
N ARG A 404 3.94 31.01 -17.62
CA ARG A 404 3.65 32.44 -17.83
C ARG A 404 2.16 32.77 -17.70
N GLN A 405 1.30 31.86 -18.10
CA GLN A 405 -0.16 32.01 -18.02
C GLN A 405 -0.66 32.08 -16.57
N LEU A 406 0.10 31.59 -15.60
CA LEU A 406 -0.24 31.66 -14.19
C LEU A 406 0.20 32.94 -13.51
N GLY A 407 1.16 33.67 -14.12
CA GLY A 407 1.66 34.91 -13.56
C GLY A 407 3.17 34.96 -13.40
N THR A 408 3.65 35.88 -12.56
CA THR A 408 5.06 36.14 -12.30
C THR A 408 5.56 35.43 -11.05
N GLN A 409 6.87 35.38 -10.89
CA GLN A 409 7.50 34.85 -9.66
C GLN A 409 7.11 35.65 -8.42
N GLU A 410 6.97 36.96 -8.56
CA GLU A 410 6.57 37.88 -7.47
C GLU A 410 5.13 37.61 -7.01
N GLU A 411 4.24 37.24 -7.94
CA GLU A 411 2.85 36.87 -7.61
C GLU A 411 2.80 35.54 -6.86
N LEU A 412 3.57 34.52 -7.29
CA LEU A 412 3.68 33.27 -6.56
C LEU A 412 4.28 33.49 -5.16
N PHE A 413 5.32 34.30 -5.04
CA PHE A 413 5.91 34.65 -3.75
C PHE A 413 4.90 35.39 -2.85
N SER A 414 4.13 36.33 -3.42
CA SER A 414 3.06 37.04 -2.71
C SER A 414 1.96 36.04 -2.23
N PHE A 415 1.58 35.07 -3.03
CA PHE A 415 0.63 34.04 -2.61
C PHE A 415 1.19 33.23 -1.42
N ALA A 416 2.41 32.74 -1.53
CA ALA A 416 3.07 31.98 -0.45
C ALA A 416 3.20 32.79 0.85
N GLN A 417 3.57 34.07 0.76
CA GLN A 417 3.62 34.98 1.94
C GLN A 417 2.23 35.14 2.57
N ASN A 418 1.19 35.33 1.78
CA ASN A 418 -0.18 35.49 2.31
C ASN A 418 -0.64 34.18 3.00
N ALA A 419 -0.29 33.01 2.48
CA ALA A 419 -0.58 31.75 3.12
C ALA A 419 0.12 31.64 4.48
N ALA A 420 1.40 31.98 4.56
CA ALA A 420 2.15 31.99 5.81
C ALA A 420 1.57 32.97 6.84
N ILE A 421 1.17 34.19 6.41
CA ILE A 421 0.54 35.22 7.29
C ILE A 421 -0.80 34.70 7.82
N ALA A 422 -1.57 33.96 6.99
CA ALA A 422 -2.83 33.39 7.39
C ALA A 422 -2.68 32.12 8.28
N GLY A 423 -1.45 31.65 8.49
CA GLY A 423 -1.18 30.38 9.20
C GLY A 423 -1.62 29.15 8.43
N VAL A 424 -1.72 29.24 7.10
CA VAL A 424 -2.13 28.15 6.22
C VAL A 424 -0.90 27.57 5.52
N PRO A 425 -0.48 26.33 5.83
CA PRO A 425 0.59 25.66 5.13
C PRO A 425 0.30 25.56 3.62
N LEU A 426 1.24 26.06 2.82
CA LEU A 426 1.21 25.90 1.36
C LEU A 426 2.17 24.79 0.95
N TYR A 427 1.69 23.87 0.14
CA TYR A 427 2.49 22.80 -0.48
C TYR A 427 2.55 23.01 -1.99
N LEU A 428 3.75 23.01 -2.54
CA LEU A 428 3.95 23.02 -3.99
C LEU A 428 4.10 21.60 -4.52
N ASP A 429 3.20 21.21 -5.41
CA ASP A 429 3.04 19.84 -5.87
C ASP A 429 3.89 19.51 -7.11
N GLY A 430 4.31 18.27 -7.26
CA GLY A 430 5.03 17.82 -8.45
C GLY A 430 5.14 16.32 -8.62
N LEU A 431 5.39 15.93 -9.87
CA LEU A 431 5.77 14.59 -10.30
C LEU A 431 7.29 14.47 -10.37
N THR A 432 7.84 13.39 -9.87
CA THR A 432 9.28 13.15 -9.81
C THR A 432 9.71 11.82 -10.43
N VAL A 433 8.82 10.83 -10.42
CA VAL A 433 9.05 9.47 -10.92
C VAL A 433 8.62 9.33 -12.38
N PHE A 434 7.69 10.16 -12.84
CA PHE A 434 7.20 10.17 -14.22
C PHE A 434 7.53 11.47 -14.92
N ALA A 435 7.74 11.40 -16.21
CA ALA A 435 7.91 12.55 -17.08
C ALA A 435 7.17 12.33 -18.40
N ARG A 436 6.51 13.37 -18.90
CA ARG A 436 6.03 13.38 -20.27
C ARG A 436 7.22 13.50 -21.25
N ASP A 437 7.11 12.88 -22.43
CA ASP A 437 8.06 13.13 -23.52
C ASP A 437 7.95 14.59 -23.95
N SER A 438 9.04 15.30 -23.83
CA SER A 438 9.09 16.73 -24.11
C SER A 438 10.13 17.08 -25.21
N GLY A 439 10.81 16.08 -25.72
CA GLY A 439 11.82 16.24 -26.77
C GLY A 439 13.13 16.88 -26.27
N LEU A 440 14.07 17.02 -27.21
CA LEU A 440 15.48 17.41 -26.96
C LEU A 440 15.65 18.78 -26.29
N LEU A 441 14.73 19.72 -26.52
CA LEU A 441 14.84 21.09 -25.99
C LEU A 441 14.42 21.22 -24.53
N GLU A 442 13.74 20.23 -23.98
CA GLU A 442 13.20 20.24 -22.62
C GLU A 442 14.00 19.37 -21.65
N GLY A 443 15.06 18.73 -22.13
CA GLY A 443 16.06 18.06 -21.31
C GLY A 443 15.81 16.59 -21.04
N PHE A 444 14.67 16.03 -21.44
CA PHE A 444 14.37 14.61 -21.37
C PHE A 444 14.74 13.92 -22.70
N ILE A 445 15.45 12.82 -22.59
CA ILE A 445 15.78 11.95 -23.72
C ILE A 445 15.44 10.53 -23.29
N SER A 446 14.35 9.97 -23.81
CA SER A 446 13.77 8.72 -23.32
C SER A 446 14.78 7.57 -23.28
N PHE A 447 15.56 7.35 -24.35
CA PHE A 447 16.55 6.28 -24.39
C PHE A 447 17.65 6.38 -23.31
N ARG A 448 17.92 7.59 -22.78
CA ARG A 448 18.93 7.85 -21.74
C ARG A 448 18.31 7.89 -20.34
N ASP A 449 17.14 8.53 -20.22
CA ASP A 449 16.57 8.98 -18.96
C ASP A 449 15.40 8.11 -18.46
N ALA A 450 14.73 7.38 -19.40
CA ALA A 450 13.67 6.45 -19.03
C ALA A 450 14.24 5.17 -18.38
N ALA A 451 13.52 4.67 -17.38
CA ALA A 451 13.72 3.32 -16.86
C ALA A 451 13.41 2.26 -17.94
N ARG A 452 13.75 1.01 -17.68
CA ARG A 452 13.54 -0.09 -18.63
C ARG A 452 12.60 -1.13 -18.04
N PHE A 453 11.76 -1.68 -18.93
CA PHE A 453 11.06 -2.92 -18.67
C PHE A 453 12.03 -4.12 -18.62
N THR A 454 11.56 -5.25 -18.13
CA THR A 454 12.31 -6.53 -18.20
C THR A 454 12.62 -6.92 -19.64
N THR A 455 11.79 -6.52 -20.60
CA THR A 455 12.01 -6.67 -22.06
C THR A 455 13.11 -5.78 -22.63
N ARG A 456 13.68 -4.87 -21.81
CA ARG A 456 14.71 -3.88 -22.17
C ARG A 456 14.19 -2.68 -22.97
N GLU A 457 12.92 -2.62 -23.26
CA GLU A 457 12.27 -1.46 -23.86
C GLU A 457 12.22 -0.30 -22.88
N GLU A 458 12.07 0.92 -23.39
CA GLU A 458 11.82 2.10 -22.55
C GLU A 458 10.50 1.92 -21.82
N ALA A 459 10.48 2.21 -20.53
CA ALA A 459 9.26 2.10 -19.73
C ALA A 459 8.32 3.26 -20.07
N GLU A 460 7.67 3.15 -21.21
CA GLU A 460 6.65 4.04 -21.71
C GLU A 460 5.28 3.56 -21.21
N ILE A 461 4.60 4.43 -20.46
CA ILE A 461 3.36 4.11 -19.78
C ILE A 461 2.20 4.84 -20.46
N PRO A 462 1.31 4.14 -21.17
CA PRO A 462 0.13 4.75 -21.75
C PRO A 462 -0.86 5.12 -20.62
N GLU A 463 -1.69 6.09 -20.90
CA GLU A 463 -2.89 6.28 -20.10
C GLU A 463 -3.93 5.20 -20.46
N TYR A 464 -4.59 4.61 -19.46
CA TYR A 464 -5.55 3.54 -19.67
C TYR A 464 -6.97 4.08 -19.66
N SER A 465 -7.77 3.63 -20.62
CA SER A 465 -9.19 3.99 -20.69
C SER A 465 -9.98 3.36 -19.54
N PRO A 466 -10.80 4.11 -18.82
CA PRO A 466 -11.70 3.54 -17.82
C PRO A 466 -12.87 2.75 -18.44
N ILE A 467 -13.04 2.82 -19.77
CA ILE A 467 -14.16 2.16 -20.48
C ILE A 467 -13.76 0.78 -20.98
N TRP A 468 -12.60 0.66 -21.67
CA TRP A 468 -12.14 -0.63 -22.21
C TRP A 468 -10.89 -1.19 -21.54
N TYR A 469 -10.37 -0.47 -20.55
CA TYR A 469 -9.23 -0.86 -19.69
C TYR A 469 -7.88 -1.06 -20.42
N GLY A 470 -7.81 -0.83 -21.70
CA GLY A 470 -6.57 -0.86 -22.50
C GLY A 470 -5.98 0.53 -22.68
N ALA A 471 -4.84 0.60 -23.35
CA ALA A 471 -4.18 1.86 -23.68
C ALA A 471 -5.11 2.82 -24.44
N ASN A 472 -5.03 4.10 -24.09
CA ASN A 472 -5.77 5.15 -24.75
C ASN A 472 -4.85 5.91 -25.69
N ASP A 473 -4.93 5.59 -26.98
CA ASP A 473 -4.05 6.17 -28.03
C ASP A 473 -4.34 7.68 -28.27
N ASP A 474 -5.44 8.19 -27.74
CA ASP A 474 -5.80 9.62 -27.86
C ASP A 474 -5.12 10.50 -26.79
N ARG A 475 -4.41 9.89 -25.85
CA ARG A 475 -3.73 10.57 -24.74
C ARG A 475 -2.22 10.42 -24.82
N ASP A 476 -1.54 11.42 -24.25
CA ASP A 476 -0.08 11.42 -24.16
C ASP A 476 0.41 10.29 -23.25
N THR A 477 1.53 9.68 -23.62
CA THR A 477 2.22 8.70 -22.78
C THR A 477 3.18 9.37 -21.80
N TYR A 478 3.41 8.71 -20.67
CA TYR A 478 4.44 9.07 -19.71
C TYR A 478 5.58 8.07 -19.78
N TYR A 479 6.78 8.53 -19.47
CA TYR A 479 7.92 7.67 -19.22
C TYR A 479 8.18 7.55 -17.73
N LEU A 480 8.39 6.33 -17.26
CA LEU A 480 8.99 6.09 -15.95
C LEU A 480 10.46 6.53 -16.02
N VAL A 481 10.87 7.45 -15.17
CA VAL A 481 12.25 7.92 -15.16
C VAL A 481 13.15 7.04 -14.30
N LYS A 482 14.43 6.95 -14.64
CA LYS A 482 15.41 6.21 -13.83
C LYS A 482 15.41 6.69 -12.37
N PRO A 483 15.53 5.81 -11.37
CA PRO A 483 15.50 6.18 -9.95
C PRO A 483 16.47 7.31 -9.58
N ALA A 484 17.69 7.29 -10.13
CA ALA A 484 18.67 8.35 -9.90
C ALA A 484 18.23 9.73 -10.47
N ILE A 485 17.42 9.75 -11.53
CA ILE A 485 16.85 10.99 -12.09
C ILE A 485 15.67 11.43 -11.21
N ALA A 486 14.81 10.49 -10.80
CA ALA A 486 13.72 10.76 -9.88
C ALA A 486 14.21 11.44 -8.60
N MET A 487 15.28 10.95 -7.97
CA MET A 487 15.85 11.56 -6.77
C MET A 487 16.41 12.97 -7.02
N ARG A 488 16.97 13.25 -8.21
CA ARG A 488 17.36 14.63 -8.57
C ARG A 488 16.13 15.53 -8.73
N SER A 489 15.07 15.03 -9.35
CA SER A 489 13.80 15.75 -9.48
C SER A 489 13.18 16.07 -8.12
N VAL A 490 13.25 15.13 -7.15
CA VAL A 490 12.85 15.36 -5.76
C VAL A 490 13.61 16.54 -5.17
N ASN A 491 14.94 16.55 -5.27
CA ASN A 491 15.75 17.64 -4.73
C ASN A 491 15.41 18.99 -5.39
N THR A 492 15.21 18.98 -6.72
CA THR A 492 14.81 20.18 -7.46
C THR A 492 13.48 20.74 -6.98
N LEU A 493 12.48 19.86 -6.74
CA LEU A 493 11.17 20.29 -6.24
C LEU A 493 11.26 20.81 -4.81
N VAL A 494 11.97 20.11 -3.94
CA VAL A 494 12.17 20.49 -2.53
C VAL A 494 12.86 21.86 -2.42
N ASP A 495 13.93 22.08 -3.18
CA ASP A 495 14.66 23.34 -3.18
C ASP A 495 13.78 24.50 -3.71
N ALA A 496 13.00 24.24 -4.75
CA ALA A 496 12.07 25.23 -5.28
C ALA A 496 10.96 25.58 -4.26
N ALA A 497 10.31 24.58 -3.65
CA ALA A 497 9.30 24.82 -2.62
C ALA A 497 9.88 25.61 -1.45
N ALA A 498 11.08 25.25 -0.99
CA ALA A 498 11.78 25.94 0.08
C ALA A 498 12.08 27.41 -0.25
N SER A 499 12.38 27.75 -1.50
CA SER A 499 12.64 29.12 -1.92
C SER A 499 11.43 30.06 -1.76
N TYR A 500 10.22 29.49 -1.73
CA TYR A 500 8.97 30.20 -1.44
C TYR A 500 8.51 30.07 0.01
N GLY A 501 9.25 29.35 0.87
CA GLY A 501 8.84 29.05 2.24
C GLY A 501 7.66 28.05 2.30
N ALA A 502 7.46 27.27 1.24
CA ALA A 502 6.41 26.28 1.13
C ALA A 502 6.91 24.88 1.49
N GLY A 503 6.00 23.99 1.92
CA GLY A 503 6.19 22.56 1.98
C GLY A 503 6.20 21.94 0.60
N VAL A 504 6.55 20.66 0.52
CA VAL A 504 6.56 19.90 -0.73
C VAL A 504 5.42 18.88 -0.75
N SER A 505 4.73 18.80 -1.89
CA SER A 505 3.75 17.74 -2.16
C SER A 505 4.26 16.84 -3.27
N PHE A 506 4.26 15.54 -3.00
CA PHE A 506 4.59 14.54 -3.99
C PHE A 506 3.32 13.87 -4.53
N ARG A 507 3.16 13.92 -5.86
CA ARG A 507 2.05 13.27 -6.54
C ARG A 507 2.30 11.78 -6.75
N ASP A 508 3.55 11.35 -6.65
CA ASP A 508 4.06 10.02 -6.95
C ASP A 508 4.87 9.37 -5.81
N ILE A 509 5.85 10.05 -5.21
CA ILE A 509 6.64 9.49 -4.10
C ILE A 509 5.76 9.23 -2.88
N GLY A 510 6.00 8.06 -2.26
CA GLY A 510 5.18 7.56 -1.15
C GLY A 510 3.90 6.85 -1.59
N TYR A 511 3.65 6.81 -2.91
CA TYR A 511 2.52 6.17 -3.54
C TYR A 511 2.96 5.24 -4.68
N MET A 512 3.81 5.72 -5.60
CA MET A 512 4.31 4.97 -6.74
C MET A 512 5.68 4.36 -6.41
N LEU A 513 5.84 3.07 -6.67
CA LEU A 513 7.08 2.34 -6.43
C LEU A 513 7.37 1.42 -7.59
N SER A 514 8.52 1.62 -8.24
CA SER A 514 8.89 0.86 -9.44
C SER A 514 10.38 0.57 -9.49
N ALA A 515 10.73 -0.55 -10.10
CA ALA A 515 12.12 -0.91 -10.42
C ALA A 515 12.64 -0.15 -11.66
N ASP A 516 13.90 -0.36 -11.97
CA ASP A 516 14.52 -0.09 -13.27
C ASP A 516 15.30 -1.34 -13.72
N TYR A 517 14.81 -2.02 -14.73
CA TYR A 517 15.41 -3.26 -15.25
C TYR A 517 16.50 -3.02 -16.28
N ASP A 518 17.10 -1.81 -16.31
CA ASP A 518 18.26 -1.53 -17.16
C ASP A 518 19.40 -2.50 -16.86
N SER A 519 19.80 -3.32 -17.84
CA SER A 519 20.84 -4.34 -17.67
C SER A 519 22.20 -3.81 -17.21
N LYS A 520 22.46 -2.51 -17.39
CA LYS A 520 23.71 -1.86 -16.99
C LYS A 520 23.64 -1.20 -15.61
N ASN A 521 22.45 -0.74 -15.22
CA ASN A 521 22.22 0.02 -13.99
C ASN A 521 20.94 -0.44 -13.31
N HIS A 522 20.78 -1.75 -13.18
CA HIS A 522 19.62 -2.37 -12.56
C HIS A 522 19.38 -1.82 -11.14
N THR A 523 18.16 -1.40 -10.87
CA THR A 523 17.73 -0.96 -9.54
C THR A 523 16.46 -1.70 -9.16
N THR A 524 16.52 -2.51 -8.12
CA THR A 524 15.36 -3.28 -7.67
C THR A 524 14.30 -2.37 -7.05
N ARG A 525 13.06 -2.81 -7.09
CA ARG A 525 11.93 -2.11 -6.44
C ARG A 525 12.16 -1.90 -4.95
N GLU A 526 12.78 -2.86 -4.26
CA GLU A 526 13.15 -2.76 -2.84
C GLU A 526 14.22 -1.69 -2.60
N ALA A 527 15.21 -1.57 -3.49
CA ALA A 527 16.21 -0.51 -3.41
C ALA A 527 15.59 0.88 -3.61
N VAL A 528 14.62 1.01 -4.52
CA VAL A 528 13.87 2.27 -4.70
C VAL A 528 13.03 2.61 -3.47
N LEU A 529 12.39 1.61 -2.84
CA LEU A 529 11.67 1.79 -1.58
C LEU A 529 12.58 2.42 -0.51
N HIS A 530 13.76 1.83 -0.31
CA HIS A 530 14.73 2.35 0.66
C HIS A 530 15.18 3.77 0.32
N GLN A 531 15.46 4.07 -0.95
CA GLN A 531 15.84 5.42 -1.39
C GLN A 531 14.73 6.46 -1.09
N GLN A 532 13.46 6.11 -1.38
CA GLN A 532 12.32 6.98 -1.08
C GLN A 532 12.15 7.17 0.44
N ALA A 533 12.20 6.08 1.20
CA ALA A 533 12.05 6.12 2.67
C ALA A 533 13.15 6.97 3.33
N GLU A 534 14.41 6.78 2.95
CA GLU A 534 15.55 7.56 3.43
C GLU A 534 15.38 9.05 3.09
N LYS A 535 14.95 9.37 1.86
CA LYS A 535 14.75 10.76 1.43
C LYS A 535 13.63 11.45 2.21
N LEU A 536 12.51 10.76 2.43
CA LEU A 536 11.41 11.31 3.22
C LEU A 536 11.81 11.50 4.68
N ALA A 537 12.58 10.58 5.26
CA ALA A 537 13.13 10.72 6.61
C ALA A 537 14.11 11.91 6.72
N GLU A 538 14.97 12.13 5.71
CA GLU A 538 15.84 13.31 5.63
C GLU A 538 15.04 14.61 5.60
N LEU A 539 13.98 14.69 4.80
CA LEU A 539 13.10 15.86 4.73
C LEU A 539 12.44 16.15 6.07
N LYS A 540 11.88 15.13 6.71
CA LYS A 540 11.29 15.26 8.06
C LYS A 540 12.32 15.71 9.10
N ALA A 541 13.49 15.10 9.13
CA ALA A 541 14.57 15.47 10.06
C ALA A 541 15.06 16.92 9.85
N SER A 542 14.97 17.44 8.62
CA SER A 542 15.27 18.84 8.31
C SER A 542 14.13 19.83 8.63
N GLY A 543 13.03 19.35 9.21
CA GLY A 543 11.86 20.14 9.55
C GLY A 543 11.04 20.61 8.33
N ARG A 544 11.10 19.86 7.22
CA ARG A 544 10.29 20.12 6.03
C ARG A 544 8.92 19.51 6.15
N ASP A 545 7.89 20.28 5.83
CA ASP A 545 6.54 19.74 5.68
C ASP A 545 6.42 18.96 4.37
N VAL A 546 5.93 17.74 4.49
CA VAL A 546 5.78 16.81 3.36
C VAL A 546 4.34 16.34 3.26
N MET A 547 3.74 16.52 2.10
CA MET A 547 2.42 16.01 1.74
C MET A 547 2.58 14.88 0.72
N ILE A 548 1.90 13.76 0.95
CA ILE A 548 1.90 12.60 0.05
C ILE A 548 0.47 12.18 -0.26
N ARG A 549 0.29 11.37 -1.31
CA ARG A 549 -0.99 10.76 -1.65
C ARG A 549 -1.04 9.31 -1.19
N GLN A 550 -2.23 8.85 -0.81
CA GLN A 550 -2.58 7.49 -0.38
C GLN A 550 -1.74 6.92 0.78
N GLY A 551 -0.43 7.16 0.84
CA GLY A 551 0.44 6.84 1.96
C GLY A 551 0.83 5.37 2.11
N ASN A 552 1.79 4.89 1.32
CA ASN A 552 2.50 3.66 1.65
C ASN A 552 3.13 3.81 3.04
N ASP A 553 3.16 2.76 3.85
CA ASP A 553 3.52 2.83 5.28
C ASP A 553 4.90 3.46 5.54
N TYR A 554 5.91 3.13 4.71
CA TYR A 554 7.25 3.71 4.83
C TYR A 554 7.28 5.24 4.62
N ALA A 555 6.29 5.78 3.88
CA ALA A 555 6.14 7.20 3.61
C ALA A 555 5.16 7.88 4.59
N ALA A 556 4.08 7.18 4.97
CA ALA A 556 3.06 7.69 5.88
C ALA A 556 3.64 8.14 7.22
N VAL A 557 4.60 7.37 7.78
CA VAL A 557 5.29 7.70 9.03
C VAL A 557 6.21 8.93 8.95
N GLN A 558 6.49 9.41 7.73
CA GLN A 558 7.32 10.59 7.47
C GLN A 558 6.50 11.81 7.03
N ALA A 559 5.24 11.62 6.68
CA ALA A 559 4.38 12.67 6.15
C ALA A 559 3.86 13.62 7.24
N THR A 560 3.62 14.87 6.85
CA THR A 560 2.86 15.85 7.63
C THR A 560 1.36 15.69 7.37
N LEU A 561 0.99 15.44 6.11
CA LEU A 561 -0.38 15.20 5.67
C LEU A 561 -0.42 14.15 4.55
N ILE A 562 -1.33 13.18 4.70
CA ILE A 562 -1.64 12.20 3.66
C ILE A 562 -2.98 12.60 3.03
N THR A 563 -3.03 12.71 1.71
CA THR A 563 -4.27 12.97 0.97
C THR A 563 -4.70 11.77 0.15
N ASP A 564 -5.96 11.76 -0.28
CA ASP A 564 -6.51 10.72 -1.14
C ASP A 564 -6.35 9.30 -0.57
N MET A 565 -6.40 9.14 0.77
CA MET A 565 -6.27 7.83 1.40
C MET A 565 -7.45 6.94 1.01
N ASP A 566 -7.14 5.70 0.61
CA ASP A 566 -8.14 4.74 0.19
C ASP A 566 -8.82 4.08 1.41
N PHE A 567 -10.11 4.29 1.58
CA PHE A 567 -10.91 3.66 2.64
C PHE A 567 -11.77 2.51 2.14
N ASP A 568 -11.94 2.37 0.82
CA ASP A 568 -12.91 1.45 0.20
C ASP A 568 -12.27 0.18 -0.37
N GLY A 569 -10.97 0.20 -0.68
CA GLY A 569 -10.22 -0.94 -1.18
C GLY A 569 -10.64 -1.45 -2.55
N GLY A 570 -10.25 -2.69 -2.85
CA GLY A 570 -10.41 -3.31 -4.17
C GLY A 570 -11.79 -3.91 -4.45
N GLN A 571 -12.75 -3.82 -3.52
CA GLN A 571 -14.12 -4.32 -3.65
C GLN A 571 -14.22 -5.80 -4.08
N TYR A 572 -13.31 -6.64 -3.60
CA TYR A 572 -13.37 -8.08 -3.87
C TYR A 572 -14.64 -8.70 -3.28
N SER A 573 -15.37 -9.44 -4.10
CA SER A 573 -16.61 -10.09 -3.67
C SER A 573 -16.41 -11.17 -2.58
N ILE A 574 -15.18 -11.61 -2.32
CA ILE A 574 -14.86 -12.54 -1.24
C ILE A 574 -14.78 -11.84 0.13
N ILE A 575 -14.57 -10.52 0.15
CA ILE A 575 -14.49 -9.70 1.38
C ILE A 575 -15.88 -9.53 1.99
N ASP A 576 -15.97 -9.70 3.30
CA ASP A 576 -17.21 -9.52 4.04
C ASP A 576 -17.40 -8.10 4.59
N GLU A 577 -16.30 -7.46 5.01
CA GLU A 577 -16.36 -6.18 5.69
C GLU A 577 -15.05 -5.41 5.56
N TYR A 578 -15.14 -4.08 5.37
CA TYR A 578 -14.01 -3.16 5.49
C TYR A 578 -13.94 -2.59 6.90
N ILE A 579 -12.72 -2.46 7.43
CA ILE A 579 -12.42 -1.99 8.78
C ILE A 579 -11.34 -0.91 8.74
N PRO A 580 -11.32 0.04 9.69
CA PRO A 580 -10.36 1.14 9.71
C PRO A 580 -8.99 0.74 10.30
N PHE A 581 -8.42 -0.39 9.91
CA PHE A 581 -7.19 -0.91 10.51
C PHE A 581 -6.01 0.06 10.35
N TYR A 582 -5.79 0.58 9.15
CA TYR A 582 -4.69 1.50 8.89
C TYR A 582 -4.89 2.86 9.58
N PRO A 583 -6.08 3.48 9.51
CA PRO A 583 -6.41 4.61 10.37
C PRO A 583 -6.21 4.36 11.87
N LEU A 584 -6.61 3.21 12.40
CA LEU A 584 -6.37 2.83 13.80
C LEU A 584 -4.88 2.85 14.16
N ALA A 585 -4.00 2.50 13.23
CA ALA A 585 -2.55 2.53 13.47
C ALA A 585 -1.94 3.94 13.33
N LEU A 586 -2.49 4.83 12.51
CA LEU A 586 -1.92 6.13 12.18
C LEU A 586 -2.55 7.30 12.94
N HIS A 587 -3.82 7.19 13.36
CA HIS A 587 -4.59 8.29 13.92
C HIS A 587 -3.89 8.92 15.13
N SER A 588 -4.06 10.22 15.31
CA SER A 588 -3.38 11.07 16.29
C SER A 588 -1.87 11.28 16.08
N ARG A 589 -1.26 10.64 15.07
CA ARG A 589 0.18 10.79 14.75
C ARG A 589 0.43 11.48 13.43
N VAL A 590 -0.43 11.28 12.43
CA VAL A 590 -0.36 11.94 11.14
C VAL A 590 -1.76 12.37 10.71
N SER A 591 -1.88 13.55 10.10
CA SER A 591 -3.14 14.01 9.51
C SER A 591 -3.37 13.31 8.17
N TYR A 592 -4.63 12.93 7.90
CA TYR A 592 -5.01 12.33 6.62
C TYR A 592 -6.41 12.73 6.18
N THR A 593 -6.65 12.69 4.88
CA THR A 593 -7.95 12.92 4.24
C THR A 593 -8.27 11.80 3.26
N GLY A 594 -9.53 11.56 3.01
CA GLY A 594 -9.98 10.72 1.90
C GLY A 594 -9.92 11.45 0.55
N ALA A 595 -10.68 10.96 -0.42
CA ALA A 595 -10.80 11.56 -1.75
C ALA A 595 -11.42 12.97 -1.70
N SER A 596 -11.22 13.75 -2.76
CA SER A 596 -11.81 15.08 -2.91
C SER A 596 -13.34 14.99 -3.03
N LEU A 597 -14.07 15.50 -2.04
CA LEU A 597 -15.52 15.35 -1.94
C LEU A 597 -16.28 15.93 -3.14
N ASN A 598 -15.89 17.10 -3.61
CA ASN A 598 -16.57 17.74 -4.74
C ASN A 598 -16.28 17.10 -6.12
N LEU A 599 -15.35 16.16 -6.16
CA LEU A 599 -15.01 15.39 -7.37
C LEU A 599 -15.38 13.91 -7.27
N ALA A 600 -15.81 13.44 -6.10
CA ALA A 600 -16.17 12.06 -5.88
C ALA A 600 -17.51 11.69 -6.54
N ASP A 601 -17.60 10.46 -7.06
CA ASP A 601 -18.84 9.92 -7.63
C ASP A 601 -19.94 9.81 -6.57
N ASP A 602 -19.59 9.46 -5.33
CA ASP A 602 -20.46 9.44 -4.16
C ASP A 602 -19.84 10.24 -3.01
N ALA A 603 -20.06 11.56 -3.03
CA ALA A 603 -19.53 12.47 -2.01
C ALA A 603 -20.08 12.17 -0.61
N GLU A 604 -21.29 11.64 -0.50
CA GLU A 604 -21.89 11.28 0.77
C GLU A 604 -21.21 10.07 1.39
N GLU A 605 -20.91 9.03 0.59
CA GLU A 605 -20.16 7.86 1.06
C GLU A 605 -18.74 8.25 1.52
N VAL A 606 -18.03 9.10 0.75
CA VAL A 606 -16.70 9.61 1.13
C VAL A 606 -16.75 10.39 2.45
N LEU A 607 -17.80 11.21 2.66
CA LEU A 607 -17.98 11.96 3.91
C LEU A 607 -18.24 11.02 5.10
N LEU A 608 -19.09 10.02 4.93
CA LEU A 608 -19.40 9.03 5.97
C LEU A 608 -18.16 8.20 6.33
N ARG A 609 -17.43 7.73 5.32
CA ARG A 609 -16.16 7.03 5.55
C ARG A 609 -15.14 7.91 6.28
N SER A 610 -15.03 9.18 5.88
CA SER A 610 -14.15 10.13 6.57
C SER A 610 -14.51 10.29 8.03
N ALA A 611 -15.80 10.36 8.36
CA ALA A 611 -16.29 10.43 9.73
C ALA A 611 -16.00 9.15 10.55
N GLU A 612 -16.18 7.98 9.94
CA GLU A 612 -15.88 6.67 10.55
C GLU A 612 -14.44 6.54 10.96
N VAL A 613 -13.52 6.93 10.05
CA VAL A 613 -12.07 6.75 10.24
C VAL A 613 -11.38 7.97 10.85
N GLY A 614 -12.10 9.00 11.28
CA GLY A 614 -11.51 10.23 11.81
C GLY A 614 -10.60 10.97 10.82
N ALA A 615 -10.92 10.91 9.54
CA ALA A 615 -10.19 11.64 8.50
C ALA A 615 -10.63 13.10 8.43
N GLY A 616 -9.75 13.97 7.93
CA GLY A 616 -10.12 15.32 7.49
C GLY A 616 -10.85 15.30 6.16
N LEU A 617 -11.25 16.48 5.69
CA LEU A 617 -11.94 16.65 4.41
C LEU A 617 -10.98 17.21 3.36
N GLN A 618 -11.23 16.85 2.10
CA GLN A 618 -10.49 17.35 0.94
C GLN A 618 -11.42 17.88 -0.12
N TYR A 619 -11.01 18.98 -0.76
CA TYR A 619 -11.69 19.58 -1.91
C TYR A 619 -10.67 20.05 -2.94
N THR A 620 -11.04 19.97 -4.22
CA THR A 620 -10.24 20.48 -5.34
C THR A 620 -10.94 21.69 -5.94
N LEU A 621 -10.22 22.81 -6.13
CA LEU A 621 -10.79 24.06 -6.59
C LEU A 621 -10.06 24.62 -7.80
N THR A 622 -10.81 25.29 -8.66
CA THR A 622 -10.33 26.16 -9.74
C THR A 622 -10.98 27.53 -9.64
N ALA A 623 -10.24 28.56 -9.99
CA ALA A 623 -10.78 29.92 -10.10
C ALA A 623 -11.57 30.11 -11.40
N GLN A 624 -11.17 29.40 -12.44
CA GLN A 624 -11.83 29.43 -13.74
C GLN A 624 -12.99 28.45 -13.79
N SER A 625 -14.01 28.81 -14.58
CA SER A 625 -15.19 27.97 -14.80
C SER A 625 -14.82 26.67 -15.53
N ALA A 626 -15.59 25.61 -15.24
CA ALA A 626 -15.53 24.32 -15.92
C ALA A 626 -15.65 24.40 -17.46
N ARG A 627 -16.18 25.49 -18.01
CA ARG A 627 -16.21 25.71 -19.47
C ARG A 627 -14.83 25.72 -20.12
N VAL A 628 -13.78 26.10 -19.38
CA VAL A 628 -12.40 26.10 -19.88
C VAL A 628 -11.93 24.68 -20.14
N LEU A 629 -12.46 23.69 -19.44
CA LEU A 629 -12.17 22.27 -19.58
C LEU A 629 -12.76 21.62 -20.84
N GLN A 630 -13.71 22.30 -21.50
CA GLN A 630 -14.35 21.77 -22.71
C GLN A 630 -13.27 21.49 -23.77
N ASP A 631 -13.37 20.36 -24.42
CA ASP A 631 -12.37 19.86 -25.40
C ASP A 631 -10.94 19.66 -24.81
N SER A 632 -10.83 19.43 -23.50
CA SER A 632 -9.62 18.99 -22.84
C SER A 632 -9.77 17.56 -22.33
N THR A 633 -8.66 16.96 -21.88
CA THR A 633 -8.65 15.62 -21.29
C THR A 633 -8.90 15.61 -19.77
N TYR A 634 -9.20 16.79 -19.19
CA TYR A 634 -9.31 17.01 -17.73
C TYR A 634 -10.77 17.12 -17.26
N SER A 635 -11.63 16.21 -17.72
CA SER A 635 -13.05 16.17 -17.31
C SER A 635 -13.23 15.92 -15.81
N GLU A 636 -12.27 15.33 -15.14
CA GLU A 636 -12.26 15.10 -13.70
C GLU A 636 -12.40 16.38 -12.87
N PHE A 637 -12.01 17.53 -13.41
CA PHE A 637 -12.12 18.82 -12.70
C PHE A 637 -13.41 19.58 -12.96
N TYR A 638 -14.43 19.00 -13.61
CA TYR A 638 -15.70 19.72 -13.86
C TYR A 638 -16.41 20.19 -12.58
N GLY A 639 -16.25 19.47 -11.46
CA GLY A 639 -16.81 19.84 -10.15
C GLY A 639 -15.95 20.81 -9.34
N ALA A 640 -14.84 21.37 -9.91
CA ALA A 640 -13.86 22.15 -9.16
C ALA A 640 -14.10 23.69 -9.17
N ASP A 641 -15.09 24.19 -9.92
CA ASP A 641 -15.37 25.64 -10.02
C ASP A 641 -15.71 26.23 -8.63
N ALA A 642 -14.77 26.98 -8.04
CA ALA A 642 -14.89 27.55 -6.71
C ALA A 642 -16.14 28.43 -6.54
N SER A 643 -16.55 29.15 -7.60
CA SER A 643 -17.70 30.04 -7.55
C SER A 643 -19.04 29.30 -7.35
N LEU A 644 -19.05 28.00 -7.62
CA LEU A 644 -20.24 27.15 -7.50
C LEU A 644 -20.26 26.34 -6.20
N VAL A 645 -19.10 26.00 -5.64
CA VAL A 645 -19.03 25.01 -4.56
C VAL A 645 -18.63 25.57 -3.18
N LEU A 646 -18.10 26.80 -3.11
CA LEU A 646 -17.57 27.35 -1.85
C LEU A 646 -18.60 27.49 -0.72
N ASP A 647 -19.87 27.79 -1.05
CA ASP A 647 -20.93 27.91 -0.03
C ASP A 647 -21.24 26.53 0.60
N ASP A 648 -21.35 25.52 -0.22
CA ASP A 648 -21.59 24.13 0.23
C ASP A 648 -20.40 23.61 1.05
N ILE A 649 -19.16 23.82 0.56
CA ILE A 649 -17.93 23.48 1.28
C ILE A 649 -17.91 24.15 2.66
N THR A 650 -18.23 25.44 2.72
CA THR A 650 -18.24 26.19 3.99
C THR A 650 -19.22 25.60 5.00
N ALA A 651 -20.43 25.28 4.55
CA ALA A 651 -21.48 24.69 5.41
C ALA A 651 -21.06 23.27 5.87
N GLN A 652 -20.56 22.46 4.94
CA GLN A 652 -20.16 21.05 5.21
C GLN A 652 -18.99 20.97 6.18
N VAL A 653 -17.94 21.78 5.97
CA VAL A 653 -16.77 21.83 6.88
C VAL A 653 -17.17 22.33 8.26
N ALA A 654 -18.02 23.36 8.35
CA ALA A 654 -18.48 23.87 9.63
C ALA A 654 -19.27 22.81 10.42
N GLN A 655 -20.18 22.09 9.76
CA GLN A 655 -20.94 20.99 10.38
C GLN A 655 -20.01 19.85 10.82
N TYR A 656 -19.07 19.45 9.97
CA TYR A 656 -18.14 18.36 10.23
C TYR A 656 -17.28 18.67 11.46
N ARG A 657 -16.67 19.86 11.51
CA ARG A 657 -15.85 20.33 12.64
C ARG A 657 -16.66 20.45 13.94
N GLN A 658 -17.89 20.96 13.85
CA GLN A 658 -18.76 21.06 15.00
C GLN A 658 -19.15 19.70 15.58
N THR A 659 -19.47 18.74 14.72
CA THR A 659 -19.93 17.39 15.13
C THR A 659 -18.78 16.55 15.67
N LEU A 660 -17.59 16.62 15.03
CA LEU A 660 -16.44 15.77 15.34
C LEU A 660 -15.33 16.51 16.11
N SER A 661 -15.72 17.56 16.86
CA SER A 661 -14.76 18.34 17.64
C SER A 661 -13.98 17.48 18.64
N GLY A 662 -12.64 17.66 18.68
CA GLY A 662 -11.76 17.12 19.71
C GLY A 662 -11.42 15.63 19.59
N ILE A 663 -11.65 15.01 18.40
CA ILE A 663 -11.27 13.61 18.17
C ILE A 663 -9.94 13.47 17.43
N PHE A 664 -9.52 14.43 16.61
CA PHE A 664 -8.45 14.26 15.61
C PHE A 664 -7.06 14.05 16.23
N ASN A 665 -6.80 14.57 17.42
CA ASN A 665 -5.58 14.35 18.19
C ASN A 665 -5.70 13.25 19.23
N GLN A 666 -6.82 12.50 19.26
CA GLN A 666 -7.07 11.42 20.20
C GLN A 666 -6.78 10.08 19.56
N GLU A 667 -6.24 9.15 20.31
CA GLU A 667 -6.08 7.76 19.86
C GLU A 667 -7.44 7.09 19.68
N MET A 668 -7.62 6.31 18.62
CA MET A 668 -8.78 5.43 18.47
C MET A 668 -8.60 4.20 19.36
N THR A 669 -9.51 3.99 20.30
CA THR A 669 -9.45 2.91 21.30
C THR A 669 -10.49 1.83 21.08
N GLY A 670 -11.45 2.04 20.16
CA GLY A 670 -12.49 1.07 19.83
C GLY A 670 -13.09 1.33 18.45
N HIS A 671 -13.47 0.26 17.78
CA HIS A 671 -14.29 0.29 16.57
C HIS A 671 -15.18 -0.94 16.53
N GLU A 672 -16.46 -0.74 16.29
CA GLU A 672 -17.43 -1.81 16.18
C GLU A 672 -18.55 -1.46 15.18
N ARG A 673 -19.26 -2.47 14.70
CA ARG A 673 -20.39 -2.32 13.81
C ARG A 673 -21.64 -2.94 14.40
N VAL A 674 -22.71 -2.15 14.47
CA VAL A 674 -24.04 -2.59 14.91
C VAL A 674 -25.03 -2.36 13.75
N GLY A 675 -25.32 -3.39 13.01
CA GLY A 675 -26.11 -3.30 11.78
C GLY A 675 -25.44 -2.41 10.72
N ASN A 676 -26.09 -1.32 10.33
CA ASN A 676 -25.57 -0.34 9.38
C ASN A 676 -24.83 0.83 10.07
N VAL A 677 -24.68 0.81 11.39
CA VAL A 677 -23.99 1.86 12.14
C VAL A 677 -22.62 1.38 12.54
N THR A 678 -21.59 2.13 12.23
CA THR A 678 -20.25 1.96 12.81
C THR A 678 -20.07 2.90 13.97
N ILE A 679 -19.30 2.46 14.97
CA ILE A 679 -19.03 3.21 16.19
C ILE A 679 -17.55 3.23 16.43
N THR A 680 -16.94 4.41 16.34
CA THR A 680 -15.51 4.61 16.61
C THR A 680 -15.37 5.32 17.97
N THR A 681 -14.60 4.70 18.88
CA THR A 681 -14.35 5.23 20.23
C THR A 681 -12.95 5.83 20.30
N TYR A 682 -12.83 6.99 20.95
CA TYR A 682 -11.59 7.72 21.13
C TYR A 682 -11.14 7.77 22.59
N ALA A 683 -9.84 7.98 22.83
CA ALA A 683 -9.23 7.96 24.16
C ALA A 683 -9.85 8.98 25.16
N ASN A 684 -10.42 10.07 24.67
CA ASN A 684 -11.13 11.04 25.50
C ASN A 684 -12.58 10.64 25.85
N GLY A 685 -13.00 9.42 25.50
CA GLY A 685 -14.36 8.92 25.71
C GLY A 685 -15.38 9.38 24.67
N THR A 686 -14.98 10.09 23.62
CA THR A 686 -15.88 10.45 22.52
C THR A 686 -16.17 9.21 21.66
N ARG A 687 -17.45 8.98 21.36
CA ARG A 687 -17.90 7.95 20.43
C ARG A 687 -18.52 8.60 19.21
N VAL A 688 -18.05 8.24 18.04
CA VAL A 688 -18.56 8.69 16.72
C VAL A 688 -19.39 7.56 16.14
N TYR A 689 -20.63 7.86 15.80
CA TYR A 689 -21.60 6.95 15.21
C TYR A 689 -21.83 7.35 13.76
N VAL A 690 -21.66 6.43 12.83
CA VAL A 690 -21.86 6.68 11.40
C VAL A 690 -22.87 5.68 10.85
N ASN A 691 -24.02 6.18 10.39
CA ASN A 691 -25.09 5.36 9.82
C ASN A 691 -25.01 5.32 8.29
N PHE A 692 -24.54 4.21 7.76
CA PHE A 692 -24.50 3.94 6.32
C PHE A 692 -25.84 3.47 5.73
N GLY A 693 -26.84 3.24 6.59
CA GLY A 693 -28.18 2.81 6.17
C GLY A 693 -29.03 3.95 5.65
N TYR A 694 -30.07 3.60 4.90
CA TYR A 694 -31.06 4.53 4.35
C TYR A 694 -32.28 4.77 5.25
N THR A 695 -32.21 4.37 6.51
CA THR A 695 -33.19 4.60 7.55
C THR A 695 -32.51 5.03 8.83
N ASP A 696 -33.20 5.82 9.64
CA ASP A 696 -32.71 6.20 10.97
C ASP A 696 -32.44 4.95 11.81
N ALA A 697 -31.34 4.95 12.56
CA ALA A 697 -30.95 3.86 13.42
C ALA A 697 -30.82 4.32 14.90
N ALA A 698 -31.34 3.53 15.81
CA ALA A 698 -31.20 3.78 17.25
C ALA A 698 -30.12 2.83 17.82
N VAL A 699 -29.02 3.39 18.34
CA VAL A 699 -27.90 2.66 18.93
C VAL A 699 -27.46 3.41 20.18
N ASP A 700 -27.21 2.70 21.28
CA ASP A 700 -26.75 3.25 22.57
C ASP A 700 -27.64 4.38 23.13
N GLY A 701 -28.92 4.37 22.78
CA GLY A 701 -29.88 5.39 23.21
C GLY A 701 -29.87 6.69 22.43
N ILE A 702 -29.07 6.78 21.37
CA ILE A 702 -29.11 7.89 20.40
C ILE A 702 -29.76 7.45 19.08
N THR A 703 -30.35 8.39 18.39
CA THR A 703 -30.87 8.18 17.03
C THR A 703 -29.90 8.83 16.04
N VAL A 704 -29.30 8.01 15.18
CA VAL A 704 -28.44 8.49 14.08
C VAL A 704 -29.27 8.49 12.80
N PRO A 705 -29.52 9.66 12.19
CA PRO A 705 -30.32 9.75 10.96
C PRO A 705 -29.72 8.91 9.83
N ALA A 706 -30.56 8.55 8.86
CA ALA A 706 -30.12 7.88 7.65
C ALA A 706 -28.99 8.64 6.96
N ARG A 707 -27.96 7.92 6.48
CA ARG A 707 -26.82 8.49 5.76
C ARG A 707 -26.22 9.70 6.48
N SER A 708 -25.95 9.55 7.80
CA SER A 708 -25.47 10.65 8.64
C SER A 708 -24.53 10.15 9.72
N TYR A 709 -23.93 11.08 10.44
CA TYR A 709 -23.02 10.82 11.55
C TYR A 709 -23.36 11.70 12.76
N ALA A 710 -23.02 11.22 13.93
CA ALA A 710 -23.19 11.92 15.21
C ALA A 710 -22.01 11.59 16.13
N ALA A 711 -21.76 12.46 17.08
CA ALA A 711 -20.77 12.19 18.13
C ALA A 711 -21.39 12.41 19.51
N GLN A 712 -20.99 11.59 20.48
CA GLN A 712 -21.37 11.70 21.86
C GLN A 712 -20.15 11.50 22.75
N GLN A 713 -19.97 12.36 23.71
CA GLN A 713 -18.95 12.19 24.73
C GLN A 713 -19.55 11.39 25.90
N GLU A 714 -18.92 10.31 26.31
CA GLU A 714 -19.30 9.64 27.55
C GLU A 714 -19.13 10.59 28.73
N VAL A 715 -20.23 10.91 29.38
CA VAL A 715 -20.19 11.61 30.66
C VAL A 715 -19.69 10.59 31.70
N SER A 716 -18.42 10.71 32.10
CA SER A 716 -17.91 9.93 33.23
C SER A 716 -18.85 10.10 34.43
N LYS A 717 -19.52 9.00 34.81
CA LYS A 717 -20.35 8.93 35.99
C LYS A 717 -19.52 8.94 37.29
#